data_aabbe4c0aaf941e34bae1c3d4feabda0
#
_entry.id   aabbe4c0aaf941e34bae1c3d4feabda0
#
_cell.length_a   1.000
_cell.length_b   1.000
_cell.length_c   1.000
_cell.angle_alpha   90.00
_cell.angle_beta   90.00
_cell.angle_gamma   90.00
#
_symmetry.space_group_name_H-M   'P 1'
#
loop_
_entity.id
_entity.type
_entity.pdbx_description
1 polymer ?
#
loop_
_entity_poly.entity_id
_entity_poly.type
_entity_poly.pdbx_seq_one_letter_code
_entity_poly.pdbx_strand_id
1 'polypeptide(L)'
;MSAQDFLVELGTEELPPKALNTLADAFMAGIEKGLQAAGLTYSAKQVYAAPRRLAVLITQLATEQPDRSVNLDGPPRQAAFDADGNPTQAALGFAKKCGVDLSEIDQSGPKLRYSQSIPGKPTLSLLPTIIEDSLNDLPIPKRMRWGARKEEFVRPTQWLVMLFGDQVVDCTILAQTSGRESRGHRFHHPDSVRISSPANYASDLRAAYVLADFNERRQLISKRVEELATQHEGTAIVPPALLDEVTALVEWPVPLVCSFEERFLEVPQEALITTMQDNQKYFCLLDAEGKLLPRFITVANIDSKDSSQIVHGNEKVVRPRLTDAEFFFKQDKKQKLETFNQRLQNVVFQAQLGTVFDKAERVSKLAAFIAPRIGGDAQRAARAGLLSKCDLATEMVGEFPEMQGVAGYYYALADGEPEDVALALNEQYMPRGAGAELPGTLTGAAVAIADKLDTLVGIFGIGMLPTGSKDPYALRRAALGILRILIEKKLDLDLVKTVQFAVAQFGVKIKPAGLPEQVLEFIFDRLRARYEDEGVDVSVYLSVRALQPASALDFDQRVQAVQAFRKLPEAAALAAVNKRVSNLLSKADGNIAQTVEPKYFDNANEFSLYSAIQQADQAVAPMSASRQYNEALTRLAALREPVDAFFEAVMVNAEDASVRANRYALLARLRNLFLGVADISLLS
;
A
#
# COMPACT_ATOMS: atom_id res chain seq x y z
N MET A 1 -21.53 -31.64 23.83
CA MET A 1 -20.79 -30.88 24.85
C MET A 1 -21.66 -29.71 25.27
N SER A 2 -21.75 -29.43 26.57
CA SER A 2 -22.39 -28.21 27.03
C SER A 2 -21.57 -26.97 26.58
N ALA A 3 -22.23 -25.85 26.35
CA ALA A 3 -21.59 -24.63 25.93
C ALA A 3 -22.17 -23.41 26.68
N GLN A 4 -21.38 -22.42 26.94
CA GLN A 4 -21.78 -21.20 27.64
C GLN A 4 -21.13 -19.99 26.98
N ASP A 5 -21.73 -18.81 27.15
CA ASP A 5 -21.13 -17.55 26.66
C ASP A 5 -20.00 -17.13 27.59
N PHE A 6 -18.91 -16.63 27.00
CA PHE A 6 -17.77 -16.10 27.70
C PHE A 6 -17.60 -14.61 27.38
N LEU A 7 -17.45 -13.82 28.43
CA LEU A 7 -17.14 -12.40 28.33
C LEU A 7 -15.87 -12.09 29.07
N VAL A 8 -14.98 -11.33 28.43
CA VAL A 8 -13.85 -10.65 29.08
C VAL A 8 -13.88 -9.17 28.74
N GLU A 9 -13.73 -8.30 29.74
CA GLU A 9 -13.50 -6.86 29.57
C GLU A 9 -12.30 -6.44 30.41
N LEU A 10 -11.32 -5.82 29.79
CA LEU A 10 -10.25 -5.10 30.48
C LEU A 10 -10.55 -3.59 30.45
N GLY A 11 -10.76 -3.01 31.60
CA GLY A 11 -10.95 -1.59 31.77
C GLY A 11 -9.65 -0.86 32.05
N THR A 12 -9.48 0.32 31.43
CA THR A 12 -8.25 1.11 31.48
C THR A 12 -8.54 2.60 31.61
N GLU A 13 -7.51 3.42 31.79
CA GLU A 13 -7.56 4.82 31.39
C GLU A 13 -7.61 4.94 29.87
N GLU A 14 -7.85 6.15 29.31
CA GLU A 14 -8.12 6.35 27.88
C GLU A 14 -7.01 5.77 27.00
N LEU A 15 -7.37 4.77 26.20
CA LEU A 15 -6.49 4.10 25.23
C LEU A 15 -6.12 5.05 24.08
N PRO A 16 -4.95 4.92 23.47
CA PRO A 16 -4.57 5.73 22.32
C PRO A 16 -5.56 5.55 21.16
N PRO A 17 -6.24 6.62 20.69
CA PRO A 17 -7.33 6.49 19.71
C PRO A 17 -6.93 5.75 18.42
N LYS A 18 -5.75 6.07 17.89
CA LYS A 18 -5.22 5.44 16.66
C LYS A 18 -4.86 3.96 16.82
N ALA A 19 -4.65 3.48 18.05
CA ALA A 19 -4.32 2.09 18.33
C ALA A 19 -5.53 1.26 18.78
N LEU A 20 -6.67 1.88 19.08
CA LEU A 20 -7.80 1.21 19.73
C LEU A 20 -8.27 -0.04 18.97
N ASN A 21 -8.55 0.10 17.67
CA ASN A 21 -9.01 -1.03 16.84
C ASN A 21 -7.93 -2.10 16.69
N THR A 22 -6.68 -1.69 16.45
CA THR A 22 -5.55 -2.64 16.33
C THR A 22 -5.38 -3.46 17.62
N LEU A 23 -5.51 -2.83 18.78
CA LEU A 23 -5.43 -3.53 20.06
C LEU A 23 -6.62 -4.47 20.28
N ALA A 24 -7.83 -4.04 19.92
CA ALA A 24 -9.03 -4.84 20.05
C ALA A 24 -9.02 -6.09 19.15
N ASP A 25 -8.62 -5.91 17.90
CA ASP A 25 -8.49 -7.01 16.93
C ASP A 25 -7.38 -7.99 17.33
N ALA A 26 -6.24 -7.49 17.79
CA ALA A 26 -5.13 -8.31 18.28
C ALA A 26 -5.53 -9.09 19.55
N PHE A 27 -6.28 -8.47 20.45
CA PHE A 27 -6.81 -9.13 21.64
C PHE A 27 -7.72 -10.31 21.27
N MET A 28 -8.66 -10.09 20.34
CA MET A 28 -9.52 -11.15 19.83
C MET A 28 -8.72 -12.27 19.16
N ALA A 29 -7.76 -11.92 18.30
CA ALA A 29 -6.92 -12.90 17.60
C ALA A 29 -6.08 -13.75 18.57
N GLY A 30 -5.56 -13.15 19.64
CA GLY A 30 -4.86 -13.85 20.71
C GLY A 30 -5.74 -14.85 21.44
N ILE A 31 -6.96 -14.43 21.80
CA ILE A 31 -7.96 -15.32 22.43
C ILE A 31 -8.31 -16.48 21.50
N GLU A 32 -8.58 -16.20 20.23
CA GLU A 32 -8.91 -17.23 19.23
C GLU A 32 -7.79 -18.26 19.08
N LYS A 33 -6.55 -17.79 18.99
CA LYS A 33 -5.35 -18.66 18.96
C LYS A 33 -5.28 -19.56 20.20
N GLY A 34 -5.53 -19.01 21.39
CA GLY A 34 -5.55 -19.77 22.65
C GLY A 34 -6.66 -20.82 22.71
N LEU A 35 -7.88 -20.44 22.30
CA LEU A 35 -9.03 -21.37 22.24
C LEU A 35 -8.79 -22.49 21.23
N GLN A 36 -8.25 -22.19 20.06
CA GLN A 36 -7.91 -23.20 19.05
C GLN A 36 -6.82 -24.16 19.54
N ALA A 37 -5.77 -23.65 20.18
CA ALA A 37 -4.72 -24.47 20.76
C ALA A 37 -5.25 -25.38 21.87
N ALA A 38 -6.26 -24.93 22.62
CA ALA A 38 -6.98 -25.72 23.62
C ALA A 38 -7.97 -26.69 23.01
N GLY A 39 -8.30 -26.62 21.72
CA GLY A 39 -9.31 -27.46 21.06
C GLY A 39 -10.74 -27.07 21.46
N LEU A 40 -10.96 -25.86 21.94
CA LEU A 40 -12.27 -25.36 22.35
C LEU A 40 -13.02 -24.76 21.16
N THR A 41 -14.25 -25.20 20.94
CA THR A 41 -15.12 -24.69 19.86
C THR A 41 -16.10 -23.66 20.40
N TYR A 42 -16.51 -22.73 19.52
CA TYR A 42 -17.52 -21.72 19.82
C TYR A 42 -18.34 -21.39 18.56
N SER A 43 -19.47 -20.70 18.70
CA SER A 43 -20.37 -20.41 17.57
C SER A 43 -20.14 -19.03 16.96
N ALA A 44 -19.89 -18.00 17.78
CA ALA A 44 -19.70 -16.63 17.32
C ALA A 44 -18.75 -15.85 18.25
N LYS A 45 -18.22 -14.75 17.73
CA LYS A 45 -17.36 -13.82 18.46
C LYS A 45 -17.78 -12.38 18.17
N GLN A 46 -17.73 -11.52 19.20
CA GLN A 46 -17.97 -10.09 19.08
C GLN A 46 -16.88 -9.33 19.82
N VAL A 47 -16.31 -8.34 19.15
CA VAL A 47 -15.30 -7.44 19.72
C VAL A 47 -15.95 -6.13 20.09
N TYR A 48 -15.64 -5.62 21.28
CA TYR A 48 -16.04 -4.31 21.75
C TYR A 48 -14.81 -3.49 22.08
N ALA A 49 -14.80 -2.25 21.64
CA ALA A 49 -13.71 -1.31 21.89
C ALA A 49 -14.24 0.10 22.11
N ALA A 50 -13.93 0.67 23.26
CA ALA A 50 -14.29 2.04 23.62
C ALA A 50 -13.09 2.72 24.28
N PRO A 51 -13.07 4.04 24.44
CA PRO A 51 -11.90 4.77 24.96
C PRO A 51 -11.23 4.15 26.17
N ARG A 52 -12.00 3.58 27.10
CA ARG A 52 -11.49 3.06 28.36
C ARG A 52 -11.62 1.54 28.52
N ARG A 53 -11.87 0.79 27.44
CA ARG A 53 -12.07 -0.66 27.52
C ARG A 53 -11.81 -1.40 26.24
N LEU A 54 -11.30 -2.64 26.39
CA LEU A 54 -11.27 -3.66 25.35
C LEU A 54 -12.09 -4.83 25.88
N ALA A 55 -13.05 -5.34 25.09
CA ALA A 55 -13.81 -6.49 25.51
C ALA A 55 -14.09 -7.47 24.35
N VAL A 56 -14.26 -8.73 24.71
CA VAL A 56 -14.56 -9.81 23.77
C VAL A 56 -15.68 -10.66 24.37
N LEU A 57 -16.69 -10.89 23.56
CA LEU A 57 -17.76 -11.84 23.82
C LEU A 57 -17.62 -13.04 22.89
N ILE A 58 -17.51 -14.25 23.46
CA ILE A 58 -17.52 -15.51 22.74
C ILE A 58 -18.83 -16.24 23.05
N THR A 59 -19.62 -16.48 22.01
CA THR A 59 -20.93 -17.13 22.17
C THR A 59 -20.81 -18.63 22.05
N GLN A 60 -21.48 -19.38 22.95
CA GLN A 60 -21.54 -20.84 22.95
C GLN A 60 -20.13 -21.49 22.96
N LEU A 61 -19.26 -21.04 23.85
CA LEU A 61 -17.94 -21.66 24.07
C LEU A 61 -18.10 -22.97 24.79
N ALA A 62 -17.44 -24.03 24.29
CA ALA A 62 -17.46 -25.37 24.91
C ALA A 62 -17.00 -25.31 26.38
N THR A 63 -17.66 -26.02 27.28
CA THR A 63 -17.37 -26.00 28.73
C THR A 63 -16.13 -26.79 29.14
N GLU A 64 -15.64 -27.64 28.27
CA GLU A 64 -14.46 -28.48 28.50
C GLU A 64 -13.76 -28.80 27.17
N GLN A 65 -12.46 -29.09 27.25
CA GLN A 65 -11.69 -29.61 26.13
C GLN A 65 -12.19 -31.03 25.75
N PRO A 66 -12.13 -31.41 24.48
CA PRO A 66 -12.30 -32.81 24.09
C PRO A 66 -11.18 -33.67 24.68
N ASP A 67 -11.52 -34.91 25.04
CA ASP A 67 -10.52 -35.89 25.43
C ASP A 67 -9.47 -36.06 24.33
N ARG A 68 -8.21 -36.13 24.70
CA ARG A 68 -7.10 -36.35 23.77
C ARG A 68 -6.55 -37.74 23.88
N SER A 69 -6.48 -38.45 22.76
CA SER A 69 -5.75 -39.70 22.67
C SER A 69 -4.29 -39.44 22.31
N VAL A 70 -3.38 -39.77 23.20
CA VAL A 70 -1.94 -39.71 23.00
C VAL A 70 -1.38 -41.07 22.76
N ASN A 71 -0.81 -41.30 21.57
CA ASN A 71 -0.15 -42.56 21.25
C ASN A 71 1.31 -42.51 21.71
N LEU A 72 1.67 -43.36 22.65
CA LEU A 72 3.03 -43.56 23.10
C LEU A 72 3.63 -44.74 22.34
N ASP A 73 4.66 -44.50 21.55
CA ASP A 73 5.42 -45.52 20.85
C ASP A 73 6.43 -46.16 21.80
N GLY A 74 6.40 -47.47 21.89
CA GLY A 74 7.30 -48.29 22.68
C GLY A 74 8.44 -48.92 21.84
N PRO A 75 9.11 -49.92 22.39
CA PRO A 75 10.18 -50.61 21.70
C PRO A 75 9.67 -51.33 20.46
N PRO A 76 10.52 -51.60 19.44
CA PRO A 76 10.20 -52.44 18.31
C PRO A 76 9.79 -53.85 18.80
N ARG A 77 8.81 -54.46 18.13
CA ARG A 77 8.27 -55.78 18.50
C ARG A 77 9.38 -56.85 18.64
N GLN A 78 10.38 -56.82 17.81
CA GLN A 78 11.54 -57.73 17.86
C GLN A 78 12.40 -57.56 19.10
N ALA A 79 12.41 -56.39 19.72
CA ALA A 79 13.13 -56.12 20.97
C ALA A 79 12.21 -56.32 22.21
N ALA A 80 10.89 -56.27 22.00
CA ALA A 80 9.88 -56.38 23.04
C ALA A 80 9.60 -57.84 23.44
N PHE A 81 9.83 -58.79 22.54
CA PHE A 81 9.58 -60.25 22.79
C PHE A 81 10.82 -61.05 22.39
N ASP A 82 11.12 -62.10 23.14
CA ASP A 82 12.17 -63.06 22.84
C ASP A 82 11.72 -64.09 21.73
N ALA A 83 12.60 -65.03 21.39
CA ALA A 83 12.34 -66.04 20.36
C ALA A 83 11.19 -66.98 20.70
N ASP A 84 10.90 -67.13 21.99
CA ASP A 84 9.81 -67.97 22.51
C ASP A 84 8.51 -67.19 22.74
N GLY A 85 8.49 -65.89 22.41
CA GLY A 85 7.33 -65.00 22.54
C GLY A 85 7.11 -64.43 23.96
N ASN A 86 8.09 -64.58 24.86
CA ASN A 86 7.96 -64.04 26.19
C ASN A 86 8.39 -62.52 26.20
N PRO A 87 7.73 -61.71 27.05
CA PRO A 87 8.04 -60.30 27.13
C PRO A 87 9.44 -60.04 27.72
N THR A 88 10.25 -59.26 27.05
CA THR A 88 11.57 -58.80 27.52
C THR A 88 11.46 -57.65 28.53
N GLN A 89 12.54 -57.31 29.18
CA GLN A 89 12.63 -56.15 30.09
C GLN A 89 12.25 -54.83 29.39
N ALA A 90 12.42 -54.74 28.06
CA ALA A 90 12.02 -53.58 27.29
C ALA A 90 10.50 -53.42 27.18
N ALA A 91 9.76 -54.56 26.97
CA ALA A 91 8.31 -54.58 26.97
C ALA A 91 7.72 -54.28 28.35
N LEU A 92 8.25 -54.93 29.38
CA LEU A 92 7.82 -54.73 30.77
C LEU A 92 8.13 -53.30 31.25
N GLY A 93 9.29 -52.73 30.88
CA GLY A 93 9.66 -51.35 31.18
C GLY A 93 8.73 -50.34 30.51
N PHE A 94 8.31 -50.63 29.29
CA PHE A 94 7.35 -49.76 28.57
C PHE A 94 5.95 -49.85 29.21
N ALA A 95 5.44 -51.05 29.55
CA ALA A 95 4.20 -51.22 30.26
C ALA A 95 4.18 -50.49 31.60
N LYS A 96 5.27 -50.62 32.38
CA LYS A 96 5.47 -49.89 33.65
C LYS A 96 5.49 -48.35 33.43
N LYS A 97 6.14 -47.88 32.37
CA LYS A 97 6.16 -46.46 32.01
C LYS A 97 4.77 -45.92 31.66
N CYS A 98 3.95 -46.72 30.99
CA CYS A 98 2.57 -46.39 30.66
C CYS A 98 1.61 -46.56 31.86
N GLY A 99 2.02 -47.24 32.94
CA GLY A 99 1.19 -47.50 34.12
C GLY A 99 0.10 -48.52 33.91
N VAL A 100 0.28 -49.47 32.94
CA VAL A 100 -0.73 -50.46 32.52
C VAL A 100 -0.11 -51.85 32.39
N ASP A 101 -0.95 -52.88 32.33
CA ASP A 101 -0.49 -54.21 32.02
C ASP A 101 -0.11 -54.38 30.55
N LEU A 102 0.83 -55.28 30.27
CA LEU A 102 1.29 -55.52 28.89
C LEU A 102 0.17 -55.94 27.92
N SER A 103 -0.87 -56.55 28.45
CA SER A 103 -2.09 -56.97 27.72
C SER A 103 -2.91 -55.78 27.19
N GLU A 104 -2.76 -54.61 27.79
CA GLU A 104 -3.45 -53.38 27.37
C GLU A 104 -2.68 -52.59 26.31
N ILE A 105 -1.47 -53.03 26.00
CA ILE A 105 -0.58 -52.38 24.99
C ILE A 105 -0.88 -53.03 23.62
N ASP A 106 -1.10 -52.20 22.60
CA ASP A 106 -1.23 -52.66 21.21
C ASP A 106 0.08 -53.28 20.73
N GLN A 107 0.07 -54.54 20.40
CA GLN A 107 1.19 -55.35 19.94
C GLN A 107 1.07 -55.70 18.45
N SER A 108 0.05 -55.24 17.76
CA SER A 108 -0.25 -55.59 16.36
C SER A 108 0.73 -54.99 15.35
N GLY A 109 1.35 -53.86 15.70
CA GLY A 109 2.25 -53.10 14.83
C GLY A 109 3.72 -53.50 14.94
N PRO A 110 4.61 -52.85 14.16
CA PRO A 110 6.06 -53.09 14.19
C PRO A 110 6.73 -52.60 15.50
N LYS A 111 6.04 -51.79 16.28
CA LYS A 111 6.40 -51.30 17.63
C LYS A 111 5.21 -51.53 18.57
N LEU A 112 5.50 -51.71 19.86
CA LEU A 112 4.46 -51.60 20.87
C LEU A 112 3.87 -50.19 20.87
N ARG A 113 2.55 -50.07 21.04
CA ARG A 113 1.87 -48.77 21.12
C ARG A 113 0.84 -48.78 22.24
N TYR A 114 0.81 -47.71 23.02
CA TYR A 114 -0.24 -47.50 24.01
C TYR A 114 -0.95 -46.18 23.73
N SER A 115 -2.27 -46.25 23.61
CA SER A 115 -3.13 -45.09 23.43
C SER A 115 -3.72 -44.69 24.77
N GLN A 116 -3.19 -43.60 25.32
CA GLN A 116 -3.68 -43.06 26.59
C GLN A 116 -4.73 -41.99 26.30
N SER A 117 -5.92 -42.13 26.84
CA SER A 117 -6.90 -41.04 26.85
C SER A 117 -6.58 -40.08 28.01
N ILE A 118 -6.32 -38.82 27.64
CA ILE A 118 -6.15 -37.74 28.62
C ILE A 118 -7.48 -36.98 28.64
N PRO A 119 -8.19 -36.95 29.79
CA PRO A 119 -9.46 -36.23 29.89
C PRO A 119 -9.25 -34.72 29.63
N GLY A 120 -10.20 -34.10 28.95
CA GLY A 120 -10.21 -32.69 28.68
C GLY A 120 -10.26 -31.87 29.99
N LYS A 121 -9.58 -30.71 29.99
CA LYS A 121 -9.66 -29.77 31.13
C LYS A 121 -10.91 -28.91 31.01
N PRO A 122 -11.54 -28.52 32.15
CA PRO A 122 -12.63 -27.55 32.15
C PRO A 122 -12.16 -26.20 31.57
N THR A 123 -12.95 -25.61 30.69
CA THR A 123 -12.65 -24.31 30.04
C THR A 123 -12.40 -23.22 31.07
N LEU A 124 -13.14 -23.22 32.16
CA LEU A 124 -12.99 -22.28 33.27
C LEU A 124 -11.53 -22.18 33.77
N SER A 125 -10.81 -23.32 33.80
CA SER A 125 -9.42 -23.39 34.28
C SER A 125 -8.38 -22.89 33.23
N LEU A 126 -8.76 -22.82 31.98
CA LEU A 126 -7.87 -22.46 30.87
C LEU A 126 -7.97 -20.98 30.52
N LEU A 127 -9.13 -20.38 30.73
CA LEU A 127 -9.41 -18.99 30.35
C LEU A 127 -8.42 -17.96 30.93
N PRO A 128 -8.02 -18.03 32.22
CA PRO A 128 -7.07 -17.04 32.77
C PRO A 128 -5.77 -16.98 31.98
N THR A 129 -5.16 -18.11 31.68
CA THR A 129 -3.89 -18.17 30.92
C THR A 129 -4.09 -17.68 29.48
N ILE A 130 -5.19 -18.08 28.82
CA ILE A 130 -5.49 -17.64 27.44
C ILE A 130 -5.61 -16.11 27.37
N ILE A 131 -6.27 -15.51 28.36
CA ILE A 131 -6.45 -14.05 28.39
C ILE A 131 -5.16 -13.33 28.73
N GLU A 132 -4.38 -13.81 29.71
CA GLU A 132 -3.11 -13.23 30.07
C GLU A 132 -2.10 -13.27 28.90
N ASP A 133 -1.98 -14.39 28.22
CA ASP A 133 -1.12 -14.54 27.03
C ASP A 133 -1.59 -13.60 25.91
N SER A 134 -2.90 -13.50 25.66
CA SER A 134 -3.45 -12.62 24.63
C SER A 134 -3.14 -11.14 24.91
N LEU A 135 -3.19 -10.70 26.18
CA LEU A 135 -2.86 -9.32 26.55
C LEU A 135 -1.35 -9.05 26.50
N ASN A 136 -0.53 -10.06 26.78
CA ASN A 136 0.92 -9.95 26.70
C ASN A 136 1.41 -9.84 25.23
N ASP A 137 0.75 -10.51 24.29
CA ASP A 137 1.06 -10.53 22.87
C ASP A 137 0.56 -9.30 22.11
N LEU A 138 -0.15 -8.35 22.77
CA LEU A 138 -0.65 -7.15 22.09
C LEU A 138 0.47 -6.30 21.47
N PRO A 139 0.27 -5.74 20.26
CA PRO A 139 1.25 -4.91 19.56
C PRO A 139 1.35 -3.52 20.17
N ILE A 140 1.90 -3.42 21.37
CA ILE A 140 2.09 -2.19 22.12
C ILE A 140 3.50 -1.68 21.90
N PRO A 141 3.72 -0.59 21.13
CA PRO A 141 5.07 -0.09 20.83
C PRO A 141 5.81 0.40 22.07
N LYS A 142 5.08 0.97 23.03
CA LYS A 142 5.63 1.47 24.29
C LYS A 142 4.68 1.15 25.43
N ARG A 143 5.13 0.31 26.35
CA ARG A 143 4.42 0.01 27.60
C ARG A 143 4.80 1.04 28.67
N MET A 144 3.89 1.29 29.58
CA MET A 144 4.11 2.15 30.74
C MET A 144 3.78 1.42 32.04
N ARG A 145 4.42 1.83 33.11
CA ARG A 145 4.12 1.44 34.51
C ARG A 145 3.36 2.56 35.19
N TRP A 146 2.60 2.22 36.20
CA TRP A 146 1.86 3.20 36.98
C TRP A 146 1.89 2.86 38.49
N GLY A 147 1.91 3.91 39.32
CA GLY A 147 2.02 3.77 40.76
C GLY A 147 3.28 3.02 41.19
N ALA A 148 3.18 2.15 42.18
CA ALA A 148 4.26 1.31 42.69
C ALA A 148 4.23 -0.13 42.10
N ARG A 149 3.47 -0.38 41.04
CA ARG A 149 3.25 -1.70 40.45
C ARG A 149 4.38 -2.09 39.49
N LYS A 150 4.51 -3.40 39.24
CA LYS A 150 5.47 -3.95 38.27
C LYS A 150 4.87 -4.20 36.90
N GLU A 151 3.55 -4.28 36.85
CA GLU A 151 2.77 -4.54 35.64
C GLU A 151 2.93 -3.39 34.64
N GLU A 152 2.99 -3.77 33.36
CA GLU A 152 3.14 -2.83 32.24
C GLU A 152 2.02 -3.03 31.22
N PHE A 153 1.38 -1.93 30.83
CA PHE A 153 0.38 -1.93 29.77
C PHE A 153 0.44 -0.62 28.98
N VAL A 154 -0.40 -0.47 27.96
CA VAL A 154 -0.46 0.77 27.15
C VAL A 154 -1.03 1.96 27.94
N ARG A 155 -1.90 1.69 28.92
CA ARG A 155 -2.49 2.65 29.88
C ARG A 155 -2.74 1.95 31.21
N PRO A 156 -2.87 2.67 32.33
CA PRO A 156 -3.22 2.08 33.61
C PRO A 156 -4.53 1.27 33.53
N THR A 157 -4.49 0.05 34.03
CA THR A 157 -5.66 -0.83 34.15
C THR A 157 -6.45 -0.49 35.41
N GLN A 158 -7.79 -0.55 35.34
CA GLN A 158 -8.69 -0.09 36.40
C GLN A 158 -9.63 -1.18 36.90
N TRP A 159 -10.12 -2.08 36.03
CA TRP A 159 -10.97 -3.19 36.36
C TRP A 159 -10.84 -4.34 35.36
N LEU A 160 -11.32 -5.52 35.76
CA LEU A 160 -11.38 -6.70 34.91
C LEU A 160 -12.75 -7.39 35.12
N VAL A 161 -13.51 -7.54 34.04
CA VAL A 161 -14.72 -8.41 34.05
C VAL A 161 -14.35 -9.69 33.32
N MET A 162 -14.65 -10.83 33.96
CA MET A 162 -14.48 -12.14 33.32
C MET A 162 -15.62 -13.07 33.75
N LEU A 163 -16.52 -13.38 32.80
CA LEU A 163 -17.72 -14.18 33.05
C LEU A 163 -17.77 -15.38 32.09
N PHE A 164 -18.04 -16.55 32.62
CA PHE A 164 -18.34 -17.76 31.84
C PHE A 164 -19.71 -18.28 32.25
N GLY A 165 -20.72 -18.08 31.40
CA GLY A 165 -22.11 -18.14 31.79
C GLY A 165 -22.40 -17.17 32.94
N ASP A 166 -22.96 -17.68 34.03
CA ASP A 166 -23.28 -16.88 35.23
C ASP A 166 -22.12 -16.86 36.25
N GLN A 167 -21.02 -17.55 35.99
CA GLN A 167 -19.89 -17.60 36.92
C GLN A 167 -18.83 -16.59 36.59
N VAL A 168 -18.26 -15.99 37.65
CA VAL A 168 -17.03 -15.20 37.54
C VAL A 168 -15.85 -16.17 37.39
N VAL A 169 -15.02 -15.97 36.38
CA VAL A 169 -13.74 -16.70 36.21
C VAL A 169 -12.73 -16.08 37.17
N ASP A 170 -12.44 -16.74 38.27
CA ASP A 170 -11.55 -16.21 39.32
C ASP A 170 -10.08 -16.15 38.85
N CYS A 171 -9.55 -14.95 38.72
CA CYS A 171 -8.14 -14.69 38.34
C CYS A 171 -7.72 -13.26 38.70
N THR A 172 -6.40 -13.03 38.61
CA THR A 172 -5.82 -11.68 38.72
C THR A 172 -4.88 -11.46 37.53
N ILE A 173 -5.20 -10.50 36.66
CA ILE A 173 -4.43 -10.17 35.46
C ILE A 173 -4.15 -8.66 35.48
N LEU A 174 -2.91 -8.25 35.20
CA LEU A 174 -2.46 -6.86 35.23
C LEU A 174 -2.83 -6.15 36.56
N ALA A 175 -2.70 -6.87 37.66
CA ALA A 175 -3.06 -6.47 39.02
C ALA A 175 -4.55 -6.09 39.22
N GLN A 176 -5.45 -6.57 38.35
CA GLN A 176 -6.90 -6.46 38.51
C GLN A 176 -7.48 -7.83 38.81
N THR A 177 -8.18 -7.95 39.92
CA THR A 177 -8.97 -9.16 40.23
C THR A 177 -10.24 -9.15 39.42
N SER A 178 -10.52 -10.28 38.77
CA SER A 178 -11.72 -10.46 37.96
C SER A 178 -13.01 -10.35 38.79
N GLY A 179 -14.03 -9.82 38.16
CA GLY A 179 -15.36 -9.66 38.76
C GLY A 179 -16.42 -9.58 37.68
N ARG A 180 -17.57 -9.00 38.03
CA ARG A 180 -18.66 -8.68 37.10
C ARG A 180 -19.03 -7.20 37.07
N GLU A 181 -18.25 -6.36 37.77
CA GLU A 181 -18.48 -4.93 37.85
C GLU A 181 -17.64 -4.21 36.80
N SER A 182 -18.32 -3.59 35.82
CA SER A 182 -17.75 -2.66 34.86
C SER A 182 -17.92 -1.20 35.33
N ARG A 183 -17.60 -0.23 34.50
CA ARG A 183 -17.78 1.20 34.75
C ARG A 183 -18.63 1.82 33.66
N GLY A 184 -19.61 2.66 34.07
CA GLY A 184 -20.40 3.46 33.16
C GLY A 184 -19.65 4.69 32.66
N HIS A 185 -20.39 5.57 31.99
CA HIS A 185 -19.87 6.86 31.54
C HIS A 185 -19.47 7.72 32.72
N ARG A 186 -18.24 8.30 32.66
CA ARG A 186 -17.62 9.01 33.81
C ARG A 186 -18.52 10.10 34.45
N PHE A 187 -19.35 10.78 33.65
CA PHE A 187 -20.21 11.87 34.10
C PHE A 187 -21.69 11.50 34.16
N HIS A 188 -22.22 10.72 33.21
CA HIS A 188 -23.62 10.33 33.16
C HIS A 188 -23.96 9.19 34.13
N HIS A 189 -22.99 8.29 34.34
CA HIS A 189 -23.14 7.14 35.24
C HIS A 189 -21.80 6.83 35.91
N PRO A 190 -21.39 7.61 36.95
CA PRO A 190 -20.11 7.47 37.62
C PRO A 190 -19.96 6.18 38.43
N ASP A 191 -21.07 5.51 38.73
CA ASP A 191 -21.11 4.30 39.53
C ASP A 191 -20.66 3.07 38.73
N SER A 192 -20.44 1.94 39.45
CA SER A 192 -20.18 0.65 38.82
C SER A 192 -21.44 0.13 38.11
N VAL A 193 -21.18 -0.64 37.04
CA VAL A 193 -22.22 -1.29 36.24
C VAL A 193 -22.07 -2.81 36.41
N ARG A 194 -23.03 -3.42 37.06
CA ARG A 194 -23.06 -4.87 37.23
C ARG A 194 -23.50 -5.52 35.91
N ILE A 195 -22.61 -6.25 35.30
CA ILE A 195 -22.93 -7.04 34.11
C ILE A 195 -23.77 -8.24 34.53
N SER A 196 -25.00 -8.26 34.06
CA SER A 196 -26.00 -9.26 34.44
C SER A 196 -25.66 -10.64 33.86
N SER A 197 -25.24 -10.69 32.59
CA SER A 197 -24.76 -11.87 31.89
C SER A 197 -23.85 -11.48 30.71
N PRO A 198 -23.04 -12.38 30.15
CA PRO A 198 -22.26 -12.08 28.96
C PRO A 198 -23.08 -11.52 27.79
N ALA A 199 -24.25 -12.09 27.52
CA ALA A 199 -25.13 -11.66 26.43
C ALA A 199 -25.69 -10.25 26.61
N ASN A 200 -25.83 -9.79 27.85
CA ASN A 200 -26.38 -8.46 28.17
C ASN A 200 -25.31 -7.35 28.25
N TYR A 201 -24.05 -7.67 28.01
CA TYR A 201 -22.93 -6.73 28.16
C TYR A 201 -23.17 -5.38 27.48
N ALA A 202 -23.50 -5.39 26.18
CA ALA A 202 -23.72 -4.17 25.43
C ALA A 202 -24.95 -3.37 25.90
N SER A 203 -26.04 -4.05 26.29
CA SER A 203 -27.26 -3.41 26.78
C SER A 203 -27.08 -2.81 28.20
N ASP A 204 -26.39 -3.52 29.10
CA ASP A 204 -26.09 -3.02 30.45
C ASP A 204 -25.21 -1.77 30.39
N LEU A 205 -24.19 -1.76 29.51
CA LEU A 205 -23.34 -0.57 29.30
C LEU A 205 -24.08 0.57 28.61
N ARG A 206 -24.97 0.28 27.66
CA ARG A 206 -25.78 1.30 26.99
C ARG A 206 -26.68 2.02 28.00
N ALA A 207 -27.30 1.29 28.94
CA ALA A 207 -28.07 1.87 30.01
C ALA A 207 -27.26 2.80 30.94
N ALA A 208 -25.94 2.59 30.97
CA ALA A 208 -24.96 3.39 31.68
C ALA A 208 -24.21 4.42 30.78
N TYR A 209 -24.81 4.79 29.64
CA TYR A 209 -24.29 5.77 28.70
C TYR A 209 -22.93 5.39 28.07
N VAL A 210 -22.73 4.11 27.77
CA VAL A 210 -21.57 3.61 27.04
C VAL A 210 -22.01 2.76 25.86
N LEU A 211 -21.74 3.21 24.66
CA LEU A 211 -21.86 2.44 23.44
C LEU A 211 -20.56 1.64 23.25
N ALA A 212 -20.54 0.39 23.69
CA ALA A 212 -19.32 -0.42 23.68
C ALA A 212 -18.88 -0.83 22.28
N ASP A 213 -19.84 -1.07 21.36
CA ASP A 213 -19.57 -1.45 19.97
C ASP A 213 -18.99 -0.27 19.18
N PHE A 214 -17.77 -0.46 18.65
CA PHE A 214 -17.08 0.59 17.89
C PHE A 214 -17.82 0.94 16.60
N ASN A 215 -18.28 -0.08 15.86
CA ASN A 215 -18.93 0.14 14.57
C ASN A 215 -20.28 0.82 14.72
N GLU A 216 -21.03 0.47 15.75
CA GLU A 216 -22.29 1.14 16.09
C GLU A 216 -22.05 2.64 16.40
N ARG A 217 -21.05 2.96 17.22
CA ARG A 217 -20.70 4.36 17.54
C ARG A 217 -20.27 5.11 16.28
N ARG A 218 -19.44 4.48 15.43
CA ARG A 218 -18.95 5.04 14.18
C ARG A 218 -20.11 5.40 13.23
N GLN A 219 -21.03 4.49 13.03
CA GLN A 219 -22.21 4.70 12.20
C GLN A 219 -23.11 5.80 12.76
N LEU A 220 -23.31 5.84 14.07
CA LEU A 220 -24.10 6.86 14.73
C LEU A 220 -23.48 8.26 14.56
N ILE A 221 -22.15 8.38 14.71
CA ILE A 221 -21.42 9.64 14.51
C ILE A 221 -21.56 10.09 13.05
N SER A 222 -21.26 9.22 12.08
CA SER A 222 -21.35 9.55 10.65
C SER A 222 -22.74 10.06 10.30
N LYS A 223 -23.76 9.30 10.65
CA LYS A 223 -25.17 9.66 10.38
C LYS A 223 -25.55 11.02 10.97
N ARG A 224 -25.24 11.25 12.24
CA ARG A 224 -25.58 12.51 12.91
C ARG A 224 -24.79 13.71 12.36
N VAL A 225 -23.53 13.50 11.99
CA VAL A 225 -22.71 14.54 11.35
C VAL A 225 -23.30 14.92 9.99
N GLU A 226 -23.73 13.95 9.18
CA GLU A 226 -24.37 14.17 7.89
C GLU A 226 -25.73 14.88 8.03
N GLU A 227 -26.54 14.47 9.01
CA GLU A 227 -27.82 15.12 9.32
C GLU A 227 -27.63 16.60 9.72
N LEU A 228 -26.66 16.89 10.59
CA LEU A 228 -26.35 18.25 11.01
C LEU A 228 -25.79 19.10 9.86
N ALA A 229 -24.91 18.54 9.04
CA ALA A 229 -24.38 19.21 7.85
C ALA A 229 -25.51 19.63 6.90
N THR A 230 -26.44 18.72 6.62
CA THR A 230 -27.62 18.99 5.77
C THR A 230 -28.52 20.07 6.34
N GLN A 231 -28.76 20.07 7.67
CA GLN A 231 -29.55 21.11 8.35
C GLN A 231 -28.92 22.50 8.22
N HIS A 232 -27.62 22.56 8.00
CA HIS A 232 -26.85 23.80 7.85
C HIS A 232 -26.43 24.07 6.39
N GLU A 233 -27.16 23.47 5.44
CA GLU A 233 -26.98 23.68 3.99
C GLU A 233 -25.56 23.34 3.48
N GLY A 234 -24.89 22.38 4.15
CA GLY A 234 -23.54 21.99 3.85
C GLY A 234 -23.35 20.49 3.70
N THR A 235 -22.16 20.12 3.27
CA THR A 235 -21.67 18.74 3.22
C THR A 235 -20.46 18.60 4.14
N ALA A 236 -20.48 17.63 5.05
CA ALA A 236 -19.36 17.41 5.97
C ALA A 236 -18.20 16.70 5.30
N ILE A 237 -16.97 17.15 5.53
CA ILE A 237 -15.75 16.41 5.18
C ILE A 237 -15.51 15.39 6.30
N VAL A 238 -15.74 14.10 5.99
CA VAL A 238 -15.64 12.98 6.94
C VAL A 238 -14.58 11.97 6.48
N PRO A 239 -13.27 12.28 6.59
CA PRO A 239 -12.23 11.31 6.25
C PRO A 239 -12.37 10.07 7.13
N PRO A 240 -12.27 8.84 6.58
CA PRO A 240 -12.42 7.60 7.36
C PRO A 240 -11.52 7.53 8.59
N ALA A 241 -10.26 7.94 8.45
CA ALA A 241 -9.28 7.93 9.54
C ALA A 241 -9.65 8.92 10.68
N LEU A 242 -10.18 10.10 10.33
CA LEU A 242 -10.66 11.06 11.32
C LEU A 242 -11.91 10.55 12.04
N LEU A 243 -12.86 9.97 11.30
CA LEU A 243 -14.06 9.37 11.89
C LEU A 243 -13.70 8.23 12.86
N ASP A 244 -12.74 7.39 12.50
CA ASP A 244 -12.28 6.31 13.37
C ASP A 244 -11.58 6.86 14.63
N GLU A 245 -10.74 7.89 14.48
CA GLU A 245 -10.10 8.56 15.62
C GLU A 245 -11.11 9.22 16.55
N VAL A 246 -12.10 9.94 16.01
CA VAL A 246 -13.19 10.57 16.81
C VAL A 246 -14.03 9.50 17.51
N THR A 247 -14.36 8.41 16.82
CA THR A 247 -15.09 7.27 17.41
C THR A 247 -14.35 6.65 18.60
N ALA A 248 -13.01 6.61 18.50
CA ALA A 248 -12.15 6.09 19.56
C ALA A 248 -11.99 7.04 20.76
N LEU A 249 -12.43 8.30 20.65
CA LEU A 249 -12.33 9.31 21.72
C LEU A 249 -13.59 9.39 22.59
N VAL A 250 -14.73 8.86 22.14
CA VAL A 250 -16.02 9.04 22.81
C VAL A 250 -16.69 7.70 23.16
N GLU A 251 -17.36 7.64 24.30
CA GLU A 251 -18.21 6.52 24.71
C GLU A 251 -19.69 6.80 24.42
N TRP A 252 -20.09 8.10 24.47
CA TRP A 252 -21.45 8.59 24.22
C TRP A 252 -21.42 9.80 23.30
N PRO A 253 -21.43 9.60 21.97
CA PRO A 253 -21.21 10.66 21.01
C PRO A 253 -22.39 11.61 20.89
N VAL A 254 -22.11 12.91 21.04
CA VAL A 254 -23.04 14.01 20.84
C VAL A 254 -22.41 15.02 19.87
N PRO A 255 -22.68 14.94 18.58
CA PRO A 255 -22.22 15.92 17.60
C PRO A 255 -22.92 17.27 17.80
N LEU A 256 -22.14 18.36 17.74
CA LEU A 256 -22.61 19.75 17.93
C LEU A 256 -21.99 20.62 16.81
N VAL A 257 -22.82 21.53 16.27
CA VAL A 257 -22.36 22.53 15.30
C VAL A 257 -21.79 23.72 16.01
N CYS A 258 -20.60 24.14 15.62
CA CYS A 258 -19.88 25.33 16.05
C CYS A 258 -19.63 26.25 14.86
N SER A 259 -19.27 27.50 15.11
CA SER A 259 -18.98 28.51 14.09
C SER A 259 -17.63 29.20 14.35
N PHE A 260 -17.15 29.87 13.33
CA PHE A 260 -16.03 30.81 13.43
C PHE A 260 -16.30 32.04 12.56
N GLU A 261 -15.50 33.08 12.72
CA GLU A 261 -15.72 34.36 12.03
C GLU A 261 -15.42 34.22 10.53
N GLU A 262 -16.31 34.72 9.66
CA GLU A 262 -16.20 34.67 8.19
C GLU A 262 -14.89 35.26 7.65
N ARG A 263 -14.28 36.24 8.36
CA ARG A 263 -13.00 36.82 7.94
C ARG A 263 -11.86 35.80 7.74
N PHE A 264 -11.93 34.67 8.45
CA PHE A 264 -10.94 33.62 8.30
C PHE A 264 -11.03 32.89 6.94
N LEU A 265 -12.17 32.98 6.24
CA LEU A 265 -12.33 32.40 4.91
C LEU A 265 -11.47 33.09 3.83
N GLU A 266 -10.81 34.22 4.14
CA GLU A 266 -9.77 34.82 3.31
C GLU A 266 -8.48 33.99 3.26
N VAL A 267 -8.26 33.11 4.24
CA VAL A 267 -7.14 32.18 4.32
C VAL A 267 -7.44 30.96 3.44
N PRO A 268 -6.46 30.33 2.81
CA PRO A 268 -6.67 29.09 2.09
C PRO A 268 -7.45 28.06 2.92
N GLN A 269 -8.55 27.56 2.37
CA GLN A 269 -9.42 26.63 3.10
C GLN A 269 -8.70 25.37 3.56
N GLU A 270 -7.68 24.92 2.81
CA GLU A 270 -6.87 23.75 3.14
C GLU A 270 -6.15 23.93 4.49
N ALA A 271 -5.64 25.13 4.77
CA ALA A 271 -5.00 25.44 6.04
C ALA A 271 -5.99 25.39 7.21
N LEU A 272 -7.19 25.95 7.00
CA LEU A 272 -8.25 25.95 8.00
C LEU A 272 -8.76 24.55 8.27
N ILE A 273 -9.01 23.76 7.20
CA ILE A 273 -9.48 22.38 7.27
C ILE A 273 -8.46 21.51 8.01
N THR A 274 -7.19 21.57 7.61
CA THR A 274 -6.12 20.79 8.27
C THR A 274 -5.99 21.16 9.75
N THR A 275 -5.99 22.45 10.06
CA THR A 275 -5.95 22.92 11.46
C THR A 275 -7.11 22.35 12.30
N MET A 276 -8.32 22.37 11.76
CA MET A 276 -9.50 21.88 12.47
C MET A 276 -9.54 20.35 12.57
N GLN A 277 -9.12 19.64 11.51
CA GLN A 277 -9.15 18.17 11.50
C GLN A 277 -7.98 17.55 12.27
N ASP A 278 -6.75 17.98 12.02
CA ASP A 278 -5.57 17.34 12.58
C ASP A 278 -5.34 17.70 14.05
N ASN A 279 -5.61 18.96 14.43
CA ASN A 279 -5.35 19.40 15.79
C ASN A 279 -6.57 19.22 16.71
N GLN A 280 -7.78 19.51 16.20
CA GLN A 280 -8.98 19.58 17.03
C GLN A 280 -9.98 18.44 16.78
N LYS A 281 -9.77 17.61 15.74
CA LYS A 281 -10.63 16.48 15.37
C LYS A 281 -12.07 16.89 15.00
N TYR A 282 -12.22 18.06 14.37
CA TYR A 282 -13.50 18.58 13.93
C TYR A 282 -13.82 18.15 12.50
N PHE A 283 -15.11 18.04 12.17
CA PHE A 283 -15.58 17.84 10.80
C PHE A 283 -15.97 19.19 10.21
N CYS A 284 -15.26 19.61 9.14
CA CYS A 284 -15.53 20.85 8.45
C CYS A 284 -16.70 20.70 7.47
N LEU A 285 -17.42 21.79 7.21
CA LEU A 285 -18.53 21.82 6.28
C LEU A 285 -18.18 22.60 5.02
N LEU A 286 -18.56 22.05 3.86
CA LEU A 286 -18.44 22.71 2.55
C LEU A 286 -19.84 23.08 2.04
N ASP A 287 -19.91 24.16 1.25
CA ASP A 287 -21.08 24.51 0.46
C ASP A 287 -21.22 23.63 -0.81
N ALA A 288 -22.23 23.92 -1.64
CA ALA A 288 -22.47 23.17 -2.89
C ALA A 288 -21.36 23.34 -3.94
N GLU A 289 -20.57 24.40 -3.86
CA GLU A 289 -19.43 24.72 -4.74
C GLU A 289 -18.11 24.14 -4.20
N GLY A 290 -18.14 23.44 -3.06
CA GLY A 290 -16.96 22.86 -2.43
C GLY A 290 -16.09 23.87 -1.67
N LYS A 291 -16.62 25.03 -1.31
CA LYS A 291 -15.95 26.03 -0.48
C LYS A 291 -16.28 25.82 0.99
N LEU A 292 -15.30 26.11 1.85
CA LEU A 292 -15.46 25.99 3.29
C LEU A 292 -16.52 26.96 3.82
N LEU A 293 -17.50 26.42 4.56
CA LEU A 293 -18.43 27.22 5.36
C LEU A 293 -17.78 27.64 6.68
N PRO A 294 -18.16 28.79 7.28
CA PRO A 294 -17.64 29.24 8.57
C PRO A 294 -18.23 28.42 9.73
N ARG A 295 -18.28 27.11 9.57
CA ARG A 295 -18.89 26.15 10.50
C ARG A 295 -18.12 24.85 10.53
N PHE A 296 -18.15 24.20 11.70
CA PHE A 296 -17.57 22.89 11.89
C PHE A 296 -18.41 22.08 12.89
N ILE A 297 -18.26 20.76 12.88
CA ILE A 297 -18.92 19.87 13.82
C ILE A 297 -17.88 19.26 14.73
N THR A 298 -18.08 19.43 16.04
CA THR A 298 -17.36 18.70 17.09
C THR A 298 -18.21 17.54 17.60
N VAL A 299 -17.58 16.50 18.14
CA VAL A 299 -18.28 15.39 18.78
C VAL A 299 -17.93 15.37 20.26
N ALA A 300 -18.87 15.83 21.06
CA ALA A 300 -18.75 15.78 22.52
C ALA A 300 -18.96 14.36 23.04
N ASN A 301 -18.26 14.01 24.12
CA ASN A 301 -18.47 12.75 24.85
C ASN A 301 -19.48 12.90 26.00
N ILE A 302 -20.37 13.85 25.91
CA ILE A 302 -21.36 14.12 26.97
C ILE A 302 -22.61 14.76 26.37
N ASP A 303 -23.77 14.29 26.77
CA ASP A 303 -25.05 14.98 26.56
C ASP A 303 -25.24 16.03 27.66
N SER A 304 -24.76 17.24 27.37
CA SER A 304 -24.76 18.33 28.33
C SER A 304 -26.16 18.93 28.52
N LYS A 305 -26.49 19.31 29.76
CA LYS A 305 -27.70 20.09 30.05
C LYS A 305 -27.69 21.47 29.38
N ASP A 306 -26.50 21.98 29.07
CA ASP A 306 -26.28 23.22 28.33
C ASP A 306 -25.19 23.01 27.31
N SER A 307 -25.57 22.59 26.11
CA SER A 307 -24.65 22.34 24.98
C SER A 307 -23.98 23.62 24.47
N SER A 308 -24.57 24.82 24.76
CA SER A 308 -24.00 26.11 24.35
C SER A 308 -22.62 26.36 24.96
N GLN A 309 -22.37 25.86 26.17
CA GLN A 309 -21.04 25.95 26.80
C GLN A 309 -19.98 25.13 26.10
N ILE A 310 -20.35 23.94 25.58
CA ILE A 310 -19.46 23.12 24.81
C ILE A 310 -19.14 23.78 23.46
N VAL A 311 -20.17 24.28 22.77
CA VAL A 311 -20.02 25.03 21.51
C VAL A 311 -19.09 26.22 21.71
N HIS A 312 -19.39 27.10 22.68
CA HIS A 312 -18.56 28.27 22.97
C HIS A 312 -17.11 27.90 23.33
N GLY A 313 -16.91 26.81 24.10
CA GLY A 313 -15.59 26.30 24.46
C GLY A 313 -14.78 25.90 23.21
N ASN A 314 -15.38 25.18 22.27
CA ASN A 314 -14.72 24.73 21.03
C ASN A 314 -14.45 25.91 20.08
N GLU A 315 -15.40 26.86 19.93
CA GLU A 315 -15.19 28.09 19.15
C GLU A 315 -14.04 28.93 19.73
N LYS A 316 -13.92 29.01 21.05
CA LYS A 316 -12.84 29.71 21.72
C LYS A 316 -11.47 29.05 21.50
N VAL A 317 -11.43 27.73 21.43
CA VAL A 317 -10.18 26.98 21.22
C VAL A 317 -9.70 27.07 19.76
N VAL A 318 -10.60 27.06 18.78
CA VAL A 318 -10.23 27.11 17.37
C VAL A 318 -9.77 28.50 16.93
N ARG A 319 -10.37 29.57 17.48
CA ARG A 319 -10.11 30.96 17.08
C ARG A 319 -8.63 31.36 17.09
N PRO A 320 -7.81 31.10 18.12
CA PRO A 320 -6.38 31.43 18.10
C PRO A 320 -5.65 30.77 16.95
N ARG A 321 -5.94 29.51 16.66
CA ARG A 321 -5.33 28.74 15.57
C ARG A 321 -5.66 29.33 14.20
N LEU A 322 -6.92 29.71 13.96
CA LEU A 322 -7.33 30.38 12.74
C LEU A 322 -6.72 31.79 12.64
N THR A 323 -6.54 32.49 13.76
CA THR A 323 -5.87 33.79 13.82
C THR A 323 -4.39 33.66 13.45
N ASP A 324 -3.71 32.63 13.92
CA ASP A 324 -2.31 32.36 13.54
C ASP A 324 -2.19 32.11 12.03
N ALA A 325 -3.07 31.27 11.46
CA ALA A 325 -3.10 31.01 10.03
C ALA A 325 -3.37 32.29 9.22
N GLU A 326 -4.33 33.13 9.64
CA GLU A 326 -4.62 34.43 9.02
C GLU A 326 -3.40 35.37 9.09
N PHE A 327 -2.73 35.41 10.24
CA PHE A 327 -1.55 36.25 10.43
C PHE A 327 -0.42 35.86 9.49
N PHE A 328 -0.05 34.58 9.45
CA PHE A 328 1.03 34.10 8.59
C PHE A 328 0.70 34.30 7.11
N PHE A 329 -0.54 33.99 6.69
CA PHE A 329 -0.96 34.21 5.30
C PHE A 329 -0.86 35.68 4.89
N LYS A 330 -1.35 36.60 5.72
CA LYS A 330 -1.27 38.05 5.47
C LYS A 330 0.17 38.58 5.53
N GLN A 331 1.00 38.00 6.42
CA GLN A 331 2.42 38.39 6.54
C GLN A 331 3.21 37.99 5.28
N ASP A 332 3.04 36.76 4.81
CA ASP A 332 3.73 36.29 3.61
C ASP A 332 3.33 37.06 2.36
N LYS A 333 2.06 37.44 2.22
CA LYS A 333 1.54 38.25 1.10
C LYS A 333 2.07 39.70 1.03
N LYS A 334 2.79 40.18 2.04
CA LYS A 334 3.43 41.51 1.97
C LYS A 334 4.59 41.61 0.99
N GLN A 335 5.10 40.45 0.55
CA GLN A 335 6.16 40.37 -0.46
C GLN A 335 5.79 39.32 -1.51
N LYS A 336 6.37 39.45 -2.71
CA LYS A 336 6.14 38.48 -3.77
C LYS A 336 6.74 37.12 -3.44
N LEU A 337 6.09 36.04 -3.88
CA LEU A 337 6.54 34.69 -3.69
C LEU A 337 7.99 34.45 -4.15
N GLU A 338 8.37 35.04 -5.29
CA GLU A 338 9.72 34.92 -5.83
C GLU A 338 10.80 35.43 -4.86
N THR A 339 10.49 36.41 -4.01
CA THR A 339 11.43 36.96 -3.02
C THR A 339 11.92 35.90 -2.04
N PHE A 340 11.07 34.92 -1.72
CA PHE A 340 11.42 33.82 -0.84
C PHE A 340 12.48 32.89 -1.45
N ASN A 341 12.63 32.88 -2.78
CA ASN A 341 13.65 32.07 -3.45
C ASN A 341 15.07 32.35 -2.93
N GLN A 342 15.38 33.61 -2.57
CA GLN A 342 16.69 33.96 -2.02
C GLN A 342 16.97 33.27 -0.68
N ARG A 343 15.95 33.06 0.14
CA ARG A 343 16.09 32.36 1.42
C ARG A 343 16.47 30.88 1.24
N LEU A 344 16.08 30.27 0.12
CA LEU A 344 16.40 28.88 -0.23
C LEU A 344 17.89 28.63 -0.48
N GLN A 345 18.70 29.70 -0.69
CA GLN A 345 20.15 29.57 -0.79
C GLN A 345 20.79 29.06 0.52
N ASN A 346 20.11 29.27 1.65
CA ASN A 346 20.56 28.81 2.96
C ASN A 346 19.96 27.46 3.37
N VAL A 347 19.06 26.90 2.57
CA VAL A 347 18.41 25.61 2.85
C VAL A 347 19.10 24.52 2.06
N VAL A 348 19.81 23.64 2.75
CA VAL A 348 20.53 22.53 2.13
C VAL A 348 19.53 21.49 1.61
N PHE A 349 19.57 21.21 0.30
CA PHE A 349 18.86 20.06 -0.28
C PHE A 349 19.60 18.75 0.06
N GLN A 350 20.88 18.70 -0.31
CA GLN A 350 21.80 17.62 0.00
C GLN A 350 23.24 18.18 -0.04
N ALA A 351 24.08 17.80 0.92
CA ALA A 351 25.39 18.41 1.13
C ALA A 351 26.29 18.46 -0.13
N GLN A 352 26.24 17.43 -0.99
CA GLN A 352 27.05 17.36 -2.22
C GLN A 352 26.33 17.97 -3.45
N LEU A 353 25.00 18.07 -3.40
CA LEU A 353 24.19 18.53 -4.54
C LEU A 353 23.84 20.02 -4.46
N GLY A 354 24.04 20.63 -3.29
CA GLY A 354 23.78 22.04 -3.05
C GLY A 354 22.48 22.33 -2.33
N THR A 355 21.95 23.51 -2.51
CA THR A 355 20.80 24.08 -1.82
C THR A 355 19.48 23.77 -2.53
N VAL A 356 18.37 24.07 -1.86
CA VAL A 356 17.02 24.00 -2.47
C VAL A 356 16.89 25.02 -3.60
N PHE A 357 17.58 26.16 -3.49
CA PHE A 357 17.70 27.15 -4.57
C PHE A 357 18.34 26.53 -5.82
N ASP A 358 19.52 25.88 -5.67
CA ASP A 358 20.20 25.19 -6.79
C ASP A 358 19.27 24.13 -7.43
N LYS A 359 18.49 23.43 -6.62
CA LYS A 359 17.51 22.46 -7.11
C LYS A 359 16.39 23.14 -7.91
N ALA A 360 15.82 24.25 -7.42
CA ALA A 360 14.78 24.99 -8.12
C ALA A 360 15.27 25.49 -9.49
N GLU A 361 16.52 25.96 -9.59
CA GLU A 361 17.12 26.36 -10.87
C GLU A 361 17.26 25.17 -11.85
N ARG A 362 17.70 23.99 -11.39
CA ARG A 362 17.77 22.81 -12.24
C ARG A 362 16.38 22.34 -12.67
N VAL A 363 15.41 22.31 -11.74
CA VAL A 363 14.02 21.96 -12.02
C VAL A 363 13.42 22.94 -13.06
N SER A 364 13.67 24.24 -12.94
CA SER A 364 13.23 25.24 -13.92
C SER A 364 13.72 24.93 -15.34
N LYS A 365 15.02 24.67 -15.50
CA LYS A 365 15.63 24.34 -16.79
C LYS A 365 15.11 23.01 -17.35
N LEU A 366 14.97 21.99 -16.48
CA LEU A 366 14.49 20.68 -16.88
C LEU A 366 13.01 20.71 -17.24
N ALA A 367 12.17 21.45 -16.50
CA ALA A 367 10.76 21.63 -16.82
C ALA A 367 10.57 22.36 -18.17
N ALA A 368 11.39 23.39 -18.43
CA ALA A 368 11.42 24.07 -19.74
C ALA A 368 11.83 23.13 -20.88
N PHE A 369 12.71 22.17 -20.63
CA PHE A 369 13.09 21.13 -21.60
C PHE A 369 11.96 20.12 -21.85
N ILE A 370 11.25 19.71 -20.80
CA ILE A 370 10.18 18.70 -20.85
C ILE A 370 8.91 19.26 -21.49
N ALA A 371 8.47 20.46 -21.07
CA ALA A 371 7.14 20.99 -21.41
C ALA A 371 6.83 20.98 -22.92
N PRO A 372 7.65 21.49 -23.83
CA PRO A 372 7.33 21.48 -25.27
C PRO A 372 7.31 20.06 -25.85
N ARG A 373 7.97 19.08 -25.23
CA ARG A 373 7.99 17.67 -25.67
C ARG A 373 6.71 16.91 -25.30
N ILE A 374 5.99 17.44 -24.31
CA ILE A 374 4.68 16.88 -23.91
C ILE A 374 3.51 17.79 -24.33
N GLY A 375 3.77 18.80 -25.18
CA GLY A 375 2.73 19.73 -25.69
C GLY A 375 2.46 20.94 -24.80
N GLY A 376 3.30 21.24 -23.80
CA GLY A 376 3.21 22.38 -22.89
C GLY A 376 4.09 23.57 -23.28
N ASP A 377 3.97 24.65 -22.52
CA ASP A 377 4.73 25.90 -22.71
C ASP A 377 6.04 25.90 -21.89
N ALA A 378 7.17 26.09 -22.59
CA ALA A 378 8.50 26.07 -21.96
C ALA A 378 8.73 27.22 -20.98
N GLN A 379 8.21 28.43 -21.26
CA GLN A 379 8.43 29.59 -20.40
C GLN A 379 7.62 29.50 -19.12
N ARG A 380 6.35 29.06 -19.24
CA ARG A 380 5.48 28.81 -18.08
C ARG A 380 6.04 27.70 -17.19
N ALA A 381 6.52 26.61 -17.78
CA ALA A 381 7.14 25.51 -17.04
C ALA A 381 8.45 25.94 -16.35
N ALA A 382 9.28 26.75 -17.02
CA ALA A 382 10.47 27.34 -16.42
C ALA A 382 10.11 28.22 -15.21
N ARG A 383 9.11 29.09 -15.38
CA ARG A 383 8.63 29.97 -14.31
C ARG A 383 8.10 29.20 -13.13
N ALA A 384 7.23 28.21 -13.37
CA ALA A 384 6.71 27.34 -12.34
C ALA A 384 7.83 26.56 -11.62
N GLY A 385 8.80 26.03 -12.37
CA GLY A 385 9.96 25.35 -11.80
C GLY A 385 10.80 26.23 -10.88
N LEU A 386 11.02 27.49 -11.25
CA LEU A 386 11.77 28.47 -10.44
C LEU A 386 11.03 28.79 -9.13
N LEU A 387 9.70 28.94 -9.18
CA LEU A 387 8.88 29.26 -8.02
C LEU A 387 8.52 28.04 -7.17
N SER A 388 8.76 26.84 -7.67
CA SER A 388 8.24 25.57 -7.15
C SER A 388 8.55 25.29 -5.69
N LYS A 389 9.60 25.87 -5.13
CA LYS A 389 10.07 25.64 -3.76
C LYS A 389 10.02 26.90 -2.88
N CYS A 390 9.56 28.02 -3.43
CA CYS A 390 9.58 29.31 -2.72
C CYS A 390 8.73 29.30 -1.44
N ASP A 391 7.61 28.57 -1.45
CA ASP A 391 6.70 28.45 -0.32
C ASP A 391 7.31 27.74 0.89
N LEU A 392 8.34 26.90 0.70
CA LEU A 392 9.07 26.27 1.81
C LEU A 392 9.76 27.28 2.74
N ALA A 393 10.00 28.51 2.28
CA ALA A 393 10.63 29.56 3.05
C ALA A 393 9.63 30.58 3.61
N THR A 394 8.31 30.32 3.47
CA THR A 394 7.24 31.16 3.99
C THR A 394 6.94 30.81 5.45
N GLU A 395 6.37 31.76 6.19
CA GLU A 395 5.93 31.54 7.58
C GLU A 395 4.78 30.51 7.62
N MET A 396 3.86 30.56 6.64
CA MET A 396 2.75 29.64 6.52
C MET A 396 3.21 28.17 6.46
N VAL A 397 4.16 27.85 5.59
CA VAL A 397 4.67 26.47 5.46
C VAL A 397 5.57 26.09 6.64
N GLY A 398 6.22 27.06 7.26
CA GLY A 398 7.01 26.86 8.47
C GLY A 398 6.14 26.37 9.65
N GLU A 399 4.95 26.95 9.82
CA GLU A 399 4.00 26.60 10.87
C GLU A 399 3.06 25.45 10.48
N PHE A 400 2.65 25.40 9.19
CA PHE A 400 1.78 24.38 8.61
C PHE A 400 2.48 23.65 7.46
N PRO A 401 3.33 22.65 7.75
CA PRO A 401 4.13 21.93 6.73
C PRO A 401 3.28 21.26 5.64
N GLU A 402 2.06 20.87 5.96
CA GLU A 402 1.09 20.28 5.04
C GLU A 402 0.62 21.24 3.94
N MET A 403 0.79 22.57 4.16
CA MET A 403 0.49 23.60 3.16
C MET A 403 1.53 23.69 2.04
N GLN A 404 2.57 22.87 2.10
CA GLN A 404 3.57 22.78 1.05
C GLN A 404 2.95 22.52 -0.34
N GLY A 405 3.20 23.43 -1.27
CA GLY A 405 2.62 23.45 -2.61
C GLY A 405 1.30 24.21 -2.68
N VAL A 406 0.41 24.04 -1.71
CA VAL A 406 -0.86 24.76 -1.63
C VAL A 406 -0.62 26.25 -1.34
N ALA A 407 0.22 26.57 -0.37
CA ALA A 407 0.59 27.96 -0.09
C ALA A 407 1.23 28.65 -1.31
N GLY A 408 2.12 27.93 -2.01
CA GLY A 408 2.72 28.40 -3.25
C GLY A 408 1.69 28.77 -4.31
N TYR A 409 0.67 27.91 -4.49
CA TYR A 409 -0.44 28.17 -5.42
C TYR A 409 -1.17 29.49 -5.10
N TYR A 410 -1.60 29.68 -3.85
CA TYR A 410 -2.33 30.88 -3.46
C TYR A 410 -1.48 32.16 -3.55
N TYR A 411 -0.19 32.07 -3.18
CA TYR A 411 0.70 33.22 -3.28
C TYR A 411 1.02 33.58 -4.72
N ALA A 412 1.23 32.59 -5.59
CA ALA A 412 1.45 32.81 -7.02
C ALA A 412 0.24 33.49 -7.67
N LEU A 413 -0.99 33.04 -7.36
CA LEU A 413 -2.21 33.70 -7.84
C LEU A 413 -2.30 35.16 -7.33
N ALA A 414 -2.00 35.38 -6.05
CA ALA A 414 -2.01 36.73 -5.48
C ALA A 414 -0.99 37.65 -6.12
N ASP A 415 0.14 37.12 -6.60
CA ASP A 415 1.18 37.85 -7.34
C ASP A 415 0.85 38.09 -8.81
N GLY A 416 -0.26 37.52 -9.33
CA GLY A 416 -0.70 37.65 -10.73
C GLY A 416 -0.01 36.68 -11.69
N GLU A 417 0.55 35.57 -11.20
CA GLU A 417 1.09 34.52 -12.06
C GLU A 417 -0.06 33.85 -12.85
N PRO A 418 0.19 33.34 -14.06
CA PRO A 418 -0.80 32.55 -14.80
C PRO A 418 -1.29 31.36 -13.98
N GLU A 419 -2.57 31.01 -14.11
CA GLU A 419 -3.22 29.97 -13.32
C GLU A 419 -2.50 28.61 -13.43
N ASP A 420 -2.06 28.21 -14.62
CA ASP A 420 -1.34 26.94 -14.82
C ASP A 420 0.07 26.95 -14.18
N VAL A 421 0.71 28.12 -14.06
CA VAL A 421 1.97 28.31 -13.30
C VAL A 421 1.69 28.16 -11.81
N ALA A 422 0.65 28.80 -11.31
CA ALA A 422 0.26 28.71 -9.90
C ALA A 422 -0.12 27.28 -9.52
N LEU A 423 -0.98 26.61 -10.32
CA LEU A 423 -1.37 25.21 -10.11
C LEU A 423 -0.16 24.28 -10.07
N ALA A 424 0.82 24.49 -10.94
CA ALA A 424 2.03 23.66 -11.00
C ALA A 424 2.83 23.65 -9.69
N LEU A 425 2.72 24.69 -8.85
CA LEU A 425 3.39 24.73 -7.56
C LEU A 425 2.84 23.69 -6.57
N ASN A 426 1.57 23.35 -6.68
CA ASN A 426 0.97 22.26 -5.93
C ASN A 426 1.14 20.92 -6.65
N GLU A 427 0.92 20.91 -7.96
CA GLU A 427 0.95 19.71 -8.80
C GLU A 427 2.33 19.03 -8.88
N GLN A 428 3.43 19.77 -8.64
CA GLN A 428 4.78 19.20 -8.62
C GLN A 428 4.95 18.04 -7.63
N TYR A 429 4.17 18.03 -6.57
CA TYR A 429 4.20 16.96 -5.57
C TYR A 429 3.34 15.74 -5.94
N MET A 430 2.53 15.85 -7.00
CA MET A 430 1.67 14.77 -7.47
C MET A 430 2.46 13.74 -8.31
N PRO A 431 2.06 12.46 -8.24
CA PRO A 431 1.16 11.86 -7.27
C PRO A 431 1.81 11.81 -5.87
N ARG A 432 1.06 12.14 -4.82
CA ARG A 432 1.55 12.14 -3.43
C ARG A 432 1.65 10.74 -2.83
N GLY A 433 1.03 9.74 -3.45
CA GLY A 433 1.01 8.35 -2.99
C GLY A 433 0.46 7.37 -4.03
N ALA A 434 0.35 6.10 -3.67
CA ALA A 434 -0.28 5.08 -4.50
C ALA A 434 -1.77 5.44 -4.70
N GLY A 435 -2.25 5.38 -5.96
CA GLY A 435 -3.62 5.73 -6.31
C GLY A 435 -3.98 7.23 -6.22
N ALA A 436 -3.04 8.10 -5.75
CA ALA A 436 -3.29 9.54 -5.65
C ALA A 436 -3.39 10.20 -7.05
N GLU A 437 -4.04 11.36 -7.07
CA GLU A 437 -4.24 12.19 -8.27
C GLU A 437 -2.93 12.56 -8.96
N LEU A 438 -3.02 12.76 -10.26
CA LEU A 438 -1.93 13.21 -11.12
C LEU A 438 -2.06 14.71 -11.42
N PRO A 439 -0.96 15.39 -11.83
CA PRO A 439 -1.02 16.77 -12.25
C PRO A 439 -2.13 17.01 -13.29
N GLY A 440 -2.98 18.02 -13.09
CA GLY A 440 -4.08 18.36 -14.01
C GLY A 440 -3.56 19.06 -15.26
N THR A 441 -2.53 19.94 -15.09
CA THR A 441 -1.98 20.76 -16.15
C THR A 441 -0.72 20.15 -16.79
N LEU A 442 -0.40 20.54 -18.03
CA LEU A 442 0.86 20.14 -18.67
C LEU A 442 2.07 20.84 -18.02
N THR A 443 1.89 22.06 -17.54
CA THR A 443 2.89 22.80 -16.77
C THR A 443 3.22 22.06 -15.49
N GLY A 444 2.21 21.65 -14.72
CA GLY A 444 2.38 20.85 -13.51
C GLY A 444 3.00 19.49 -13.77
N ALA A 445 2.59 18.80 -14.84
CA ALA A 445 3.19 17.52 -15.25
C ALA A 445 4.69 17.69 -15.56
N ALA A 446 5.08 18.73 -16.29
CA ALA A 446 6.47 19.00 -16.62
C ALA A 446 7.32 19.27 -15.36
N VAL A 447 6.82 20.08 -14.43
CA VAL A 447 7.51 20.39 -13.16
C VAL A 447 7.56 19.16 -12.25
N ALA A 448 6.47 18.38 -12.17
CA ALA A 448 6.44 17.16 -11.37
C ALA A 448 7.44 16.10 -11.84
N ILE A 449 7.56 15.90 -13.15
CA ILE A 449 8.58 15.03 -13.75
C ILE A 449 9.98 15.57 -13.49
N ALA A 450 10.18 16.89 -13.69
CA ALA A 450 11.47 17.54 -13.50
C ALA A 450 11.98 17.42 -12.05
N ASP A 451 11.13 17.71 -11.07
CA ASP A 451 11.49 17.64 -9.64
C ASP A 451 11.88 16.22 -9.20
N LYS A 452 11.11 15.22 -9.66
CA LYS A 452 11.38 13.81 -9.37
C LYS A 452 12.65 13.32 -10.06
N LEU A 453 12.84 13.70 -11.31
CA LEU A 453 14.02 13.30 -12.09
C LEU A 453 15.30 13.97 -11.60
N ASP A 454 15.26 15.27 -11.22
CA ASP A 454 16.38 15.94 -10.58
C ASP A 454 16.84 15.21 -9.32
N THR A 455 15.89 14.79 -8.48
CA THR A 455 16.20 14.02 -7.27
C THR A 455 16.83 12.67 -7.60
N LEU A 456 16.25 11.92 -8.54
CA LEU A 456 16.78 10.62 -8.96
C LEU A 456 18.22 10.74 -9.48
N VAL A 457 18.43 11.61 -10.45
CA VAL A 457 19.75 11.84 -11.07
C VAL A 457 20.78 12.30 -10.05
N GLY A 458 20.42 13.27 -9.21
CA GLY A 458 21.33 13.81 -8.20
C GLY A 458 21.78 12.77 -7.19
N ILE A 459 20.82 12.04 -6.62
CA ILE A 459 21.10 11.05 -5.55
C ILE A 459 21.86 9.83 -6.11
N PHE A 460 21.50 9.35 -7.33
CA PHE A 460 22.27 8.31 -8.02
C PHE A 460 23.68 8.79 -8.35
N GLY A 461 23.81 10.04 -8.82
CA GLY A 461 25.10 10.63 -9.21
C GLY A 461 26.12 10.76 -8.08
N ILE A 462 25.66 10.82 -6.82
CA ILE A 462 26.51 10.77 -5.62
C ILE A 462 26.64 9.38 -5.01
N GLY A 463 26.08 8.33 -5.67
CA GLY A 463 26.21 6.95 -5.26
C GLY A 463 25.29 6.50 -4.11
N MET A 464 24.26 7.28 -3.76
CA MET A 464 23.32 6.95 -2.69
C MET A 464 22.09 6.18 -3.21
N LEU A 465 22.31 4.91 -3.55
CA LEU A 465 21.25 4.05 -4.10
C LEU A 465 20.33 3.50 -2.99
N PRO A 466 19.03 3.31 -3.27
CA PRO A 466 18.14 2.64 -2.32
C PRO A 466 18.52 1.16 -2.17
N THR A 467 18.59 0.65 -0.94
CA THR A 467 18.96 -0.73 -0.63
C THR A 467 17.88 -1.41 0.21
N GLY A 468 17.44 -2.61 -0.18
CA GLY A 468 16.39 -3.37 0.52
C GLY A 468 15.15 -2.51 0.82
N SER A 469 14.77 -2.36 2.09
CA SER A 469 13.66 -1.51 2.53
C SER A 469 14.04 -0.02 2.72
N LYS A 470 15.34 0.32 2.69
CA LYS A 470 15.82 1.68 2.95
C LYS A 470 15.78 2.52 1.68
N ASP A 471 14.98 3.57 1.69
CA ASP A 471 14.84 4.56 0.61
C ASP A 471 14.56 5.96 1.21
N PRO A 472 15.56 6.59 1.84
CA PRO A 472 15.36 7.84 2.57
C PRO A 472 14.97 9.03 1.68
N TYR A 473 15.28 8.97 0.37
CA TYR A 473 14.92 10.00 -0.61
C TYR A 473 13.68 9.66 -1.42
N ALA A 474 12.98 8.57 -1.10
CA ALA A 474 11.76 8.13 -1.80
C ALA A 474 11.95 7.95 -3.32
N LEU A 475 13.11 7.46 -3.75
CA LEU A 475 13.48 7.33 -5.17
C LEU A 475 12.55 6.36 -5.92
N ARG A 476 12.11 5.28 -5.26
CA ARG A 476 11.15 4.33 -5.86
C ARG A 476 9.81 5.00 -6.14
N ARG A 477 9.32 5.83 -5.20
CA ARG A 477 8.08 6.59 -5.39
C ARG A 477 8.24 7.66 -6.46
N ALA A 478 9.40 8.31 -6.52
CA ALA A 478 9.71 9.30 -7.56
C ALA A 478 9.69 8.66 -8.96
N ALA A 479 10.36 7.51 -9.14
CA ALA A 479 10.39 6.78 -10.41
C ALA A 479 8.99 6.31 -10.83
N LEU A 480 8.22 5.72 -9.91
CA LEU A 480 6.83 5.31 -10.17
C LEU A 480 5.94 6.52 -10.49
N GLY A 481 6.13 7.65 -9.83
CA GLY A 481 5.41 8.90 -10.09
C GLY A 481 5.64 9.41 -11.52
N ILE A 482 6.88 9.39 -12.02
CA ILE A 482 7.21 9.75 -13.41
C ILE A 482 6.47 8.83 -14.38
N LEU A 483 6.54 7.51 -14.17
CA LEU A 483 5.92 6.52 -15.04
C LEU A 483 4.40 6.67 -15.07
N ARG A 484 3.76 6.88 -13.91
CA ARG A 484 2.31 7.11 -13.82
C ARG A 484 1.89 8.36 -14.59
N ILE A 485 2.60 9.47 -14.43
CA ILE A 485 2.30 10.71 -15.15
C ILE A 485 2.38 10.48 -16.66
N LEU A 486 3.44 9.83 -17.14
CA LEU A 486 3.64 9.62 -18.58
C LEU A 486 2.61 8.65 -19.18
N ILE A 487 2.33 7.53 -18.51
CA ILE A 487 1.45 6.49 -19.04
C ILE A 487 -0.02 6.89 -18.90
N GLU A 488 -0.47 7.26 -17.71
CA GLU A 488 -1.89 7.50 -17.43
C GLU A 488 -2.39 8.80 -18.07
N LYS A 489 -1.53 9.81 -18.22
CA LYS A 489 -1.84 11.04 -18.98
C LYS A 489 -1.51 10.94 -20.48
N LYS A 490 -1.01 9.80 -20.93
CA LYS A 490 -0.62 9.54 -22.34
C LYS A 490 0.38 10.56 -22.90
N LEU A 491 1.39 10.92 -22.09
CA LEU A 491 2.43 11.86 -22.47
C LEU A 491 3.63 11.11 -23.07
N ASP A 492 3.96 11.44 -24.31
CA ASP A 492 5.08 10.80 -25.02
C ASP A 492 6.36 11.58 -24.80
N LEU A 493 7.20 11.11 -23.89
CA LEU A 493 8.47 11.73 -23.53
C LEU A 493 9.62 10.76 -23.73
N ASP A 494 10.64 11.19 -24.50
CA ASP A 494 11.92 10.47 -24.62
C ASP A 494 12.69 10.59 -23.30
N LEU A 495 12.59 9.55 -22.47
CA LEU A 495 13.27 9.51 -21.17
C LEU A 495 14.79 9.45 -21.29
N VAL A 496 15.34 8.87 -22.37
CA VAL A 496 16.79 8.80 -22.57
C VAL A 496 17.38 10.21 -22.70
N LYS A 497 16.82 11.03 -23.61
CA LYS A 497 17.25 12.41 -23.79
C LYS A 497 16.98 13.28 -22.56
N THR A 498 15.86 13.02 -21.87
CA THR A 498 15.47 13.78 -20.68
C THR A 498 16.42 13.52 -19.50
N VAL A 499 16.78 12.25 -19.26
CA VAL A 499 17.77 11.87 -18.23
C VAL A 499 19.16 12.43 -18.57
N GLN A 500 19.59 12.35 -19.84
CA GLN A 500 20.86 12.93 -20.28
C GLN A 500 20.91 14.43 -20.04
N PHE A 501 19.81 15.14 -20.35
CA PHE A 501 19.68 16.57 -20.07
C PHE A 501 19.74 16.88 -18.57
N ALA A 502 19.04 16.08 -17.75
CA ALA A 502 19.05 16.23 -16.29
C ALA A 502 20.47 16.02 -15.71
N VAL A 503 21.19 14.98 -16.16
CA VAL A 503 22.58 14.72 -15.74
C VAL A 503 23.49 15.93 -16.05
N ALA A 504 23.35 16.52 -17.24
CA ALA A 504 24.15 17.67 -17.64
C ALA A 504 23.96 18.90 -16.73
N GLN A 505 22.80 19.05 -16.07
CA GLN A 505 22.53 20.19 -15.16
C GLN A 505 23.38 20.16 -13.88
N PHE A 506 23.89 19.02 -13.47
CA PHE A 506 24.68 18.89 -12.24
C PHE A 506 26.18 19.22 -12.42
N GLY A 507 26.66 19.24 -13.67
CA GLY A 507 28.07 19.54 -13.95
C GLY A 507 29.02 18.60 -13.20
N VAL A 508 29.97 19.21 -12.48
CA VAL A 508 31.03 18.47 -11.72
C VAL A 508 30.55 17.89 -10.37
N LYS A 509 29.30 18.19 -9.96
CA LYS A 509 28.75 17.75 -8.66
C LYS A 509 28.47 16.26 -8.59
N ILE A 510 28.38 15.58 -9.74
CA ILE A 510 28.05 14.14 -9.83
C ILE A 510 29.02 13.41 -10.77
N LYS A 511 29.02 12.07 -10.69
CA LYS A 511 29.80 11.21 -11.61
C LYS A 511 28.90 10.79 -12.77
N PRO A 512 29.10 11.30 -13.99
CA PRO A 512 28.16 11.11 -15.10
C PRO A 512 28.33 9.77 -15.85
N ALA A 513 29.49 9.08 -15.72
CA ALA A 513 29.76 7.85 -16.48
C ALA A 513 28.81 6.70 -16.12
N GLY A 514 28.02 6.24 -17.09
CA GLY A 514 27.03 5.16 -16.91
C GLY A 514 25.80 5.54 -16.08
N LEU A 515 25.71 6.81 -15.63
CA LEU A 515 24.62 7.28 -14.79
C LEU A 515 23.26 7.32 -15.51
N PRO A 516 23.17 7.83 -16.77
CA PRO A 516 21.89 7.82 -17.48
C PRO A 516 21.30 6.41 -17.59
N GLU A 517 22.11 5.43 -17.92
CA GLU A 517 21.70 4.02 -18.06
C GLU A 517 21.20 3.46 -16.73
N GLN A 518 21.92 3.71 -15.64
CA GLN A 518 21.53 3.26 -14.29
C GLN A 518 20.18 3.87 -13.85
N VAL A 519 19.98 5.17 -14.10
CA VAL A 519 18.72 5.86 -13.74
C VAL A 519 17.57 5.32 -14.60
N LEU A 520 17.77 5.12 -15.90
CA LEU A 520 16.77 4.57 -16.79
C LEU A 520 16.40 3.13 -16.41
N GLU A 521 17.40 2.29 -16.13
CA GLU A 521 17.18 0.92 -15.67
C GLU A 521 16.34 0.92 -14.39
N PHE A 522 16.71 1.75 -13.41
CA PHE A 522 15.96 1.87 -12.16
C PHE A 522 14.51 2.33 -12.38
N ILE A 523 14.28 3.31 -13.27
CA ILE A 523 12.92 3.79 -13.59
C ILE A 523 12.10 2.66 -14.21
N PHE A 524 12.61 2.01 -15.28
CA PHE A 524 11.86 0.98 -15.99
C PHE A 524 11.63 -0.29 -15.15
N ASP A 525 12.54 -0.64 -14.24
CA ASP A 525 12.35 -1.77 -13.33
C ASP A 525 11.12 -1.59 -12.41
N ARG A 526 10.66 -0.35 -12.18
CA ARG A 526 9.41 -0.11 -11.43
C ARG A 526 8.17 -0.54 -12.19
N LEU A 527 8.22 -0.59 -13.54
CA LEU A 527 7.14 -1.12 -14.36
C LEU A 527 6.95 -2.63 -14.17
N ARG A 528 8.03 -3.36 -13.91
CA ARG A 528 7.94 -4.80 -13.68
C ARG A 528 7.00 -5.13 -12.51
N ALA A 529 7.26 -4.53 -11.35
CA ALA A 529 6.43 -4.75 -10.16
C ALA A 529 4.96 -4.32 -10.41
N ARG A 530 4.76 -3.17 -11.08
CA ARG A 530 3.41 -2.70 -11.44
C ARG A 530 2.66 -3.71 -12.31
N TYR A 531 3.31 -4.23 -13.36
CA TYR A 531 2.66 -5.19 -14.25
C TYR A 531 2.42 -6.56 -13.57
N GLU A 532 3.33 -7.00 -12.70
CA GLU A 532 3.12 -8.21 -11.88
C GLU A 532 1.89 -8.06 -10.97
N ASP A 533 1.70 -6.90 -10.32
CA ASP A 533 0.52 -6.58 -9.49
C ASP A 533 -0.77 -6.53 -10.34
N GLU A 534 -0.69 -6.10 -11.61
CA GLU A 534 -1.78 -6.08 -12.59
C GLU A 534 -2.05 -7.48 -13.22
N GLY A 535 -1.29 -8.51 -12.84
CA GLY A 535 -1.42 -9.89 -13.34
C GLY A 535 -0.84 -10.11 -14.73
N VAL A 536 0.06 -9.23 -15.19
CA VAL A 536 0.80 -9.41 -16.45
C VAL A 536 1.99 -10.36 -16.21
N ASP A 537 2.12 -11.35 -17.07
CA ASP A 537 3.23 -12.31 -17.00
C ASP A 537 4.60 -11.62 -17.23
N VAL A 538 5.56 -11.97 -16.40
CA VAL A 538 6.93 -11.41 -16.47
C VAL A 538 7.57 -11.52 -17.85
N SER A 539 7.30 -12.58 -18.61
CA SER A 539 7.83 -12.76 -19.97
C SER A 539 7.36 -11.67 -20.93
N VAL A 540 6.15 -11.15 -20.75
CA VAL A 540 5.62 -10.02 -21.54
C VAL A 540 6.45 -8.76 -21.29
N TYR A 541 6.67 -8.42 -20.02
CA TYR A 541 7.54 -7.32 -19.64
C TYR A 541 8.96 -7.47 -20.24
N LEU A 542 9.57 -8.64 -20.08
CA LEU A 542 10.92 -8.91 -20.58
C LEU A 542 11.02 -8.80 -22.10
N SER A 543 9.99 -9.25 -22.83
CA SER A 543 9.96 -9.19 -24.30
C SER A 543 9.99 -7.76 -24.85
N VAL A 544 9.34 -6.83 -24.15
CA VAL A 544 9.35 -5.39 -24.48
C VAL A 544 10.63 -4.72 -23.96
N ARG A 545 11.06 -5.07 -22.73
CA ARG A 545 12.26 -4.50 -22.10
C ARG A 545 13.53 -4.76 -22.92
N ALA A 546 13.60 -5.89 -23.61
CA ALA A 546 14.71 -6.26 -24.50
C ALA A 546 14.94 -5.23 -25.63
N LEU A 547 13.91 -4.51 -26.04
CA LEU A 547 14.00 -3.48 -27.08
C LEU A 547 14.42 -2.10 -26.56
N GLN A 548 14.43 -1.90 -25.24
CA GLN A 548 14.79 -0.66 -24.57
C GLN A 548 14.05 0.59 -25.10
N PRO A 549 12.69 0.60 -25.14
CA PRO A 549 11.96 1.77 -25.60
C PRO A 549 12.33 3.01 -24.79
N ALA A 550 12.54 4.15 -25.49
CA ALA A 550 12.91 5.40 -24.83
C ALA A 550 11.73 6.09 -24.12
N SER A 551 10.49 5.73 -24.46
CA SER A 551 9.26 6.30 -23.92
C SER A 551 8.52 5.29 -23.07
N ALA A 552 8.09 5.72 -21.87
CA ALA A 552 7.27 4.88 -20.98
C ALA A 552 5.88 4.61 -21.56
N LEU A 553 5.30 5.56 -22.29
CA LEU A 553 4.03 5.37 -22.98
C LEU A 553 4.16 4.33 -24.11
N ASP A 554 5.21 4.41 -24.91
CA ASP A 554 5.49 3.43 -25.95
C ASP A 554 5.72 2.02 -25.36
N PHE A 555 6.44 1.96 -24.23
CA PHE A 555 6.62 0.71 -23.49
C PHE A 555 5.28 0.08 -23.08
N ASP A 556 4.41 0.88 -22.48
CA ASP A 556 3.10 0.41 -22.03
C ASP A 556 2.23 -0.08 -23.21
N GLN A 557 2.18 0.67 -24.30
CA GLN A 557 1.43 0.28 -25.51
C GLN A 557 1.91 -1.06 -26.08
N ARG A 558 3.23 -1.31 -26.08
CA ARG A 558 3.82 -2.59 -26.50
C ARG A 558 3.45 -3.73 -25.56
N VAL A 559 3.50 -3.51 -24.23
CA VAL A 559 3.11 -4.51 -23.23
C VAL A 559 1.64 -4.91 -23.42
N GLN A 560 0.74 -3.95 -23.59
CA GLN A 560 -0.69 -4.21 -23.83
C GLN A 560 -0.89 -5.04 -25.13
N ALA A 561 -0.17 -4.70 -26.19
CA ALA A 561 -0.26 -5.43 -27.46
C ALA A 561 0.27 -6.87 -27.34
N VAL A 562 1.40 -7.08 -26.66
CA VAL A 562 1.97 -8.43 -26.45
C VAL A 562 1.06 -9.26 -25.54
N GLN A 563 0.44 -8.66 -24.53
CA GLN A 563 -0.52 -9.35 -23.66
C GLN A 563 -1.77 -9.80 -24.45
N ALA A 564 -2.25 -8.97 -25.37
CA ALA A 564 -3.34 -9.35 -26.28
C ALA A 564 -2.90 -10.46 -27.26
N PHE A 565 -1.70 -10.35 -27.84
CA PHE A 565 -1.13 -11.34 -28.75
C PHE A 565 -1.01 -12.72 -28.09
N ARG A 566 -0.58 -12.83 -26.84
CA ARG A 566 -0.47 -14.11 -26.10
C ARG A 566 -1.78 -14.90 -26.02
N LYS A 567 -2.90 -14.25 -26.17
CA LYS A 567 -4.23 -14.90 -26.15
C LYS A 567 -4.59 -15.54 -27.51
N LEU A 568 -3.82 -15.25 -28.57
CA LEU A 568 -4.06 -15.80 -29.88
C LEU A 568 -3.58 -17.28 -29.94
N PRO A 569 -4.30 -18.15 -30.68
CA PRO A 569 -3.91 -19.56 -30.83
C PRO A 569 -2.53 -19.76 -31.45
N GLU A 570 -2.06 -18.81 -32.26
CA GLU A 570 -0.80 -18.83 -33.00
C GLU A 570 0.39 -18.41 -32.11
N ALA A 571 0.16 -17.71 -31.02
CA ALA A 571 1.18 -17.02 -30.24
C ALA A 571 2.25 -17.97 -29.69
N ALA A 572 1.86 -19.08 -29.11
CA ALA A 572 2.80 -20.06 -28.53
C ALA A 572 3.72 -20.68 -29.59
N ALA A 573 3.17 -21.04 -30.74
CA ALA A 573 3.95 -21.61 -31.84
C ALA A 573 4.94 -20.57 -32.39
N LEU A 574 4.50 -19.34 -32.65
CA LEU A 574 5.36 -18.26 -33.14
C LEU A 574 6.45 -17.86 -32.14
N ALA A 575 6.15 -17.84 -30.83
CA ALA A 575 7.16 -17.60 -29.79
C ALA A 575 8.24 -18.69 -29.81
N ALA A 576 7.86 -19.98 -29.88
CA ALA A 576 8.79 -21.10 -29.94
C ALA A 576 9.67 -21.06 -31.21
N VAL A 577 9.06 -20.74 -32.36
CA VAL A 577 9.79 -20.54 -33.61
C VAL A 577 10.77 -19.37 -33.50
N ASN A 578 10.36 -18.22 -33.01
CA ASN A 578 11.26 -17.07 -32.82
C ASN A 578 12.43 -17.40 -31.90
N LYS A 579 12.21 -18.20 -30.85
CA LYS A 579 13.29 -18.70 -29.98
C LYS A 579 14.26 -19.58 -30.73
N ARG A 580 13.76 -20.52 -31.57
CA ARG A 580 14.58 -21.34 -32.44
C ARG A 580 15.38 -20.50 -33.44
N VAL A 581 14.74 -19.52 -34.08
CA VAL A 581 15.39 -18.57 -35.00
C VAL A 581 16.47 -17.78 -34.26
N SER A 582 16.20 -17.22 -33.10
CA SER A 582 17.17 -16.49 -32.27
C SER A 582 18.42 -17.35 -31.98
N ASN A 583 18.21 -18.62 -31.57
CA ASN A 583 19.31 -19.57 -31.31
C ASN A 583 20.09 -19.96 -32.55
N LEU A 584 19.46 -20.03 -33.72
CA LEU A 584 20.16 -20.31 -34.99
C LEU A 584 21.01 -19.11 -35.39
N LEU A 585 20.45 -17.91 -35.33
CA LEU A 585 21.16 -16.68 -35.72
C LEU A 585 22.33 -16.36 -34.78
N SER A 586 22.21 -16.68 -33.47
CA SER A 586 23.31 -16.48 -32.51
C SER A 586 24.51 -17.41 -32.72
N LYS A 587 24.31 -18.52 -33.44
CA LYS A 587 25.36 -19.49 -33.77
C LYS A 587 25.89 -19.33 -35.20
N ALA A 588 25.39 -18.34 -35.95
CA ALA A 588 25.85 -18.09 -37.31
C ALA A 588 27.29 -17.52 -37.30
N ASP A 589 28.20 -18.15 -38.05
CA ASP A 589 29.56 -17.65 -38.24
C ASP A 589 29.54 -16.43 -39.17
N GLY A 590 29.92 -15.26 -38.68
CA GLY A 590 30.06 -14.03 -39.47
C GLY A 590 28.81 -13.16 -39.52
N ASN A 591 28.87 -12.05 -40.28
CA ASN A 591 27.76 -11.12 -40.48
C ASN A 591 26.64 -11.75 -41.32
N ILE A 592 25.44 -11.80 -40.77
CA ILE A 592 24.25 -12.25 -41.51
C ILE A 592 23.92 -11.22 -42.60
N ALA A 593 23.74 -11.71 -43.83
CA ALA A 593 23.41 -10.88 -44.97
C ALA A 593 22.08 -10.15 -44.74
N GLN A 594 22.04 -8.86 -45.07
CA GLN A 594 20.81 -8.04 -44.89
C GLN A 594 19.78 -8.27 -46.01
N THR A 595 20.21 -8.78 -47.16
CA THR A 595 19.37 -9.03 -48.34
C THR A 595 19.14 -10.51 -48.56
N VAL A 596 17.91 -10.86 -48.87
CA VAL A 596 17.52 -12.21 -49.28
C VAL A 596 17.50 -12.24 -50.83
N GLU A 597 18.22 -13.18 -51.44
CA GLU A 597 18.31 -13.32 -52.86
C GLU A 597 17.53 -14.56 -53.35
N PRO A 598 16.40 -14.40 -54.08
CA PRO A 598 15.58 -15.52 -54.54
C PRO A 598 16.28 -16.55 -55.42
N LYS A 599 17.41 -16.18 -56.05
CA LYS A 599 18.21 -17.09 -56.87
C LYS A 599 18.83 -18.26 -56.09
N TYR A 600 18.94 -18.17 -54.79
CA TYR A 600 19.44 -19.19 -53.88
C TYR A 600 18.36 -20.05 -53.22
N PHE A 601 17.07 -19.84 -53.62
CA PHE A 601 16.01 -20.71 -53.15
C PHE A 601 16.03 -22.04 -53.94
N ASP A 602 16.06 -23.13 -53.22
CA ASP A 602 16.00 -24.49 -53.78
C ASP A 602 14.70 -25.23 -53.40
N ASN A 603 13.85 -24.59 -52.56
CA ASN A 603 12.58 -25.14 -52.11
C ASN A 603 11.43 -24.11 -52.22
N ALA A 604 10.25 -24.58 -52.67
CA ALA A 604 9.08 -23.72 -52.83
C ALA A 604 8.64 -23.05 -51.53
N ASN A 605 8.89 -23.67 -50.36
CA ASN A 605 8.54 -23.10 -49.06
C ASN A 605 9.44 -21.92 -48.66
N GLU A 606 10.68 -21.83 -49.19
CA GLU A 606 11.52 -20.64 -49.03
C GLU A 606 10.92 -19.44 -49.74
N PHE A 607 10.44 -19.64 -50.98
CA PHE A 607 9.77 -18.58 -51.73
C PHE A 607 8.43 -18.18 -51.10
N SER A 608 7.64 -19.15 -50.63
CA SER A 608 6.40 -18.92 -49.94
C SER A 608 6.59 -18.07 -48.68
N LEU A 609 7.54 -18.44 -47.81
CA LEU A 609 7.87 -17.68 -46.61
C LEU A 609 8.40 -16.28 -46.94
N TYR A 610 9.27 -16.16 -47.95
CA TYR A 610 9.80 -14.86 -48.39
C TYR A 610 8.69 -13.92 -48.84
N SER A 611 7.75 -14.42 -49.66
CA SER A 611 6.59 -13.65 -50.14
C SER A 611 5.69 -13.22 -48.98
N ALA A 612 5.43 -14.13 -48.03
CA ALA A 612 4.63 -13.83 -46.83
C ALA A 612 5.30 -12.76 -45.96
N ILE A 613 6.62 -12.85 -45.75
CA ILE A 613 7.39 -11.84 -44.99
C ILE A 613 7.33 -10.48 -45.69
N GLN A 614 7.48 -10.41 -47.03
CA GLN A 614 7.38 -9.14 -47.76
C GLN A 614 6.01 -8.48 -47.63
N GLN A 615 4.92 -9.25 -47.74
CA GLN A 615 3.56 -8.77 -47.58
C GLN A 615 3.30 -8.29 -46.14
N ALA A 616 3.80 -9.05 -45.15
CA ALA A 616 3.69 -8.68 -43.75
C ALA A 616 4.45 -7.37 -43.44
N ASP A 617 5.68 -7.23 -43.98
CA ASP A 617 6.53 -6.04 -43.77
C ASP A 617 5.84 -4.78 -44.31
N GLN A 618 5.31 -4.84 -45.55
CA GLN A 618 4.55 -3.73 -46.14
C GLN A 618 3.30 -3.35 -45.35
N ALA A 619 2.59 -4.33 -44.75
CA ALA A 619 1.40 -4.08 -43.96
C ALA A 619 1.73 -3.55 -42.56
N VAL A 620 2.76 -4.08 -41.92
CA VAL A 620 3.07 -3.82 -40.49
C VAL A 620 3.93 -2.56 -40.31
N ALA A 621 4.80 -2.20 -41.30
CA ALA A 621 5.66 -1.03 -41.16
C ALA A 621 4.88 0.28 -40.82
N PRO A 622 3.79 0.63 -41.53
CA PRO A 622 3.01 1.83 -41.18
C PRO A 622 2.30 1.68 -39.81
N MET A 623 1.86 0.48 -39.44
CA MET A 623 1.22 0.20 -38.14
C MET A 623 2.20 0.41 -37.00
N SER A 624 3.42 -0.11 -37.11
CA SER A 624 4.47 0.07 -36.12
C SER A 624 4.90 1.54 -35.99
N ALA A 625 4.99 2.26 -37.12
CA ALA A 625 5.31 3.69 -37.12
C ALA A 625 4.25 4.55 -36.43
N SER A 626 2.97 4.13 -36.51
CA SER A 626 1.84 4.77 -35.83
C SER A 626 1.50 4.15 -34.47
N ARG A 627 2.34 3.24 -33.95
CA ARG A 627 2.18 2.53 -32.67
C ARG A 627 0.91 1.67 -32.56
N GLN A 628 0.36 1.24 -33.68
CA GLN A 628 -0.76 0.28 -33.74
C GLN A 628 -0.23 -1.14 -33.55
N TYR A 629 0.37 -1.39 -32.39
CA TYR A 629 1.10 -2.65 -32.10
C TYR A 629 0.19 -3.87 -32.01
N ASN A 630 -1.03 -3.70 -31.56
CA ASN A 630 -2.00 -4.79 -31.48
C ASN A 630 -2.38 -5.30 -32.86
N GLU A 631 -2.69 -4.38 -33.78
CA GLU A 631 -2.98 -4.68 -35.19
C GLU A 631 -1.76 -5.29 -35.88
N ALA A 632 -0.56 -4.75 -35.62
CA ALA A 632 0.68 -5.26 -36.15
C ALA A 632 0.93 -6.73 -35.74
N LEU A 633 0.83 -7.06 -34.46
CA LEU A 633 1.00 -8.43 -33.97
C LEU A 633 -0.11 -9.37 -34.45
N THR A 634 -1.34 -8.91 -34.54
CA THR A 634 -2.46 -9.69 -35.11
C THR A 634 -2.19 -10.04 -36.58
N ARG A 635 -1.64 -9.09 -37.36
CA ARG A 635 -1.26 -9.32 -38.75
C ARG A 635 -0.09 -10.29 -38.85
N LEU A 636 0.92 -10.19 -37.97
CA LEU A 636 2.07 -11.10 -37.93
C LEU A 636 1.68 -12.53 -37.52
N ALA A 637 0.56 -12.72 -36.83
CA ALA A 637 0.07 -14.05 -36.46
C ALA A 637 -0.21 -14.93 -37.68
N ALA A 638 -0.58 -14.34 -38.83
CA ALA A 638 -0.80 -15.05 -40.07
C ALA A 638 0.48 -15.69 -40.68
N LEU A 639 1.68 -15.34 -40.19
CA LEU A 639 2.94 -15.94 -40.61
C LEU A 639 3.13 -17.36 -40.07
N ARG A 640 2.29 -17.85 -39.16
CA ARG A 640 2.44 -19.19 -38.57
C ARG A 640 2.51 -20.28 -39.61
N GLU A 641 1.54 -20.38 -40.49
CA GLU A 641 1.46 -21.45 -41.49
C GLU A 641 2.68 -21.47 -42.45
N PRO A 642 3.08 -20.35 -43.10
CA PRO A 642 4.29 -20.39 -43.97
C PRO A 642 5.58 -20.63 -43.19
N VAL A 643 5.66 -20.26 -41.92
CA VAL A 643 6.82 -20.54 -41.05
C VAL A 643 6.87 -22.00 -40.67
N ASP A 644 5.77 -22.64 -40.29
CA ASP A 644 5.70 -24.07 -39.96
C ASP A 644 6.08 -24.90 -41.19
N ALA A 645 5.50 -24.61 -42.39
CA ALA A 645 5.83 -25.28 -43.65
C ALA A 645 7.31 -25.14 -44.04
N PHE A 646 7.91 -24.00 -43.79
CA PHE A 646 9.33 -23.79 -44.00
C PHE A 646 10.18 -24.71 -43.12
N PHE A 647 9.93 -24.76 -41.82
CA PHE A 647 10.74 -25.58 -40.91
C PHE A 647 10.52 -27.08 -41.03
N GLU A 648 9.39 -27.51 -41.60
CA GLU A 648 9.14 -28.93 -41.97
C GLU A 648 9.87 -29.36 -43.19
N ALA A 649 10.00 -28.48 -44.20
CA ALA A 649 10.54 -28.85 -45.50
C ALA A 649 11.97 -28.41 -45.76
N VAL A 650 12.53 -27.46 -44.99
CA VAL A 650 13.82 -26.82 -45.28
C VAL A 650 14.82 -27.06 -44.15
N MET A 651 15.95 -27.68 -44.48
CA MET A 651 17.10 -27.81 -43.57
C MET A 651 17.91 -26.51 -43.59
N VAL A 652 17.78 -25.68 -42.55
CA VAL A 652 18.41 -24.33 -42.46
C VAL A 652 19.94 -24.41 -42.67
N ASN A 653 20.62 -25.39 -42.06
CA ASN A 653 22.06 -25.60 -42.16
C ASN A 653 22.42 -26.40 -43.43
N ALA A 654 22.14 -25.82 -44.60
CA ALA A 654 22.54 -26.42 -45.89
C ALA A 654 24.05 -26.53 -46.01
N GLU A 655 24.53 -27.54 -46.80
CA GLU A 655 25.95 -27.70 -47.08
C GLU A 655 26.51 -26.53 -47.89
N ASP A 656 25.76 -26.07 -48.89
CA ASP A 656 26.11 -24.88 -49.66
C ASP A 656 26.08 -23.62 -48.78
N ALA A 657 27.20 -22.93 -48.70
CA ALA A 657 27.38 -21.75 -47.88
C ALA A 657 26.49 -20.56 -48.30
N SER A 658 26.23 -20.42 -49.61
CA SER A 658 25.39 -19.33 -50.15
C SER A 658 23.91 -19.56 -49.84
N VAL A 659 23.45 -20.80 -50.00
CA VAL A 659 22.08 -21.20 -49.63
C VAL A 659 21.86 -21.05 -48.13
N ARG A 660 22.81 -21.52 -47.32
CA ARG A 660 22.77 -21.39 -45.86
C ARG A 660 22.72 -19.91 -45.41
N ALA A 661 23.58 -19.05 -45.97
CA ALA A 661 23.60 -17.62 -45.65
C ALA A 661 22.28 -16.93 -46.04
N ASN A 662 21.69 -17.30 -47.17
CA ASN A 662 20.41 -16.77 -47.63
C ASN A 662 19.24 -17.19 -46.70
N ARG A 663 19.25 -18.44 -46.19
CA ARG A 663 18.28 -18.93 -45.19
C ARG A 663 18.40 -18.18 -43.86
N TYR A 664 19.62 -17.89 -43.41
CA TYR A 664 19.83 -17.05 -42.24
C TYR A 664 19.31 -15.63 -42.46
N ALA A 665 19.55 -15.03 -43.64
CA ALA A 665 19.01 -13.71 -43.97
C ALA A 665 17.47 -13.70 -43.96
N LEU A 666 16.83 -14.76 -44.49
CA LEU A 666 15.36 -14.90 -44.49
C LEU A 666 14.80 -14.98 -43.06
N LEU A 667 15.42 -15.79 -42.19
CA LEU A 667 15.03 -15.95 -40.80
C LEU A 667 15.30 -14.68 -39.97
N ALA A 668 16.40 -13.98 -40.23
CA ALA A 668 16.67 -12.67 -39.59
C ALA A 668 15.60 -11.65 -39.95
N ARG A 669 15.17 -11.63 -41.22
CA ARG A 669 14.08 -10.73 -41.65
C ARG A 669 12.74 -11.07 -40.98
N LEU A 670 12.40 -12.35 -40.85
CA LEU A 670 11.24 -12.81 -40.10
C LEU A 670 11.28 -12.31 -38.63
N ARG A 671 12.42 -12.51 -37.95
CA ARG A 671 12.60 -12.08 -36.56
C ARG A 671 12.46 -10.56 -36.41
N ASN A 672 13.02 -9.79 -37.33
CA ASN A 672 12.98 -8.32 -37.30
C ASN A 672 11.56 -7.74 -37.39
N LEU A 673 10.63 -8.43 -38.07
CA LEU A 673 9.22 -8.02 -38.07
C LEU A 673 8.62 -7.99 -36.65
N PHE A 674 8.87 -9.02 -35.84
CA PHE A 674 8.41 -9.08 -34.46
C PHE A 674 9.20 -8.14 -33.57
N LEU A 675 10.50 -7.95 -33.77
CA LEU A 675 11.30 -6.96 -33.01
C LEU A 675 10.84 -5.52 -33.23
N GLY A 676 10.06 -5.23 -34.27
CA GLY A 676 9.38 -3.96 -34.43
C GLY A 676 8.40 -3.67 -33.28
N VAL A 677 7.93 -4.70 -32.57
CA VAL A 677 6.99 -4.59 -31.43
C VAL A 677 7.62 -5.13 -30.14
N ALA A 678 8.09 -6.37 -30.13
CA ALA A 678 8.65 -7.04 -28.96
C ALA A 678 9.56 -8.22 -29.37
N ASP A 679 10.49 -8.63 -28.50
CA ASP A 679 11.20 -9.89 -28.67
C ASP A 679 10.37 -11.07 -28.16
N ILE A 680 9.45 -11.55 -29.03
CA ILE A 680 8.53 -12.63 -28.66
C ILE A 680 9.23 -13.98 -28.39
N SER A 681 10.53 -14.10 -28.64
CA SER A 681 11.31 -15.29 -28.26
C SER A 681 11.40 -15.48 -26.75
N LEU A 682 11.14 -14.44 -25.99
CA LEU A 682 11.13 -14.43 -24.52
C LEU A 682 9.77 -14.81 -23.92
N LEU A 683 8.75 -15.04 -24.75
CA LEU A 683 7.41 -15.45 -24.30
C LEU A 683 7.28 -16.98 -24.07
N SER A 684 8.31 -17.77 -24.43
CA SER A 684 8.32 -19.23 -24.42
C SER A 684 9.24 -19.81 -23.35
#